data_29a84eed696a0dd94f20e45ec55fdd8f
#
_entry.id   29a84eed696a0dd94f20e45ec55fdd8f
#
_cell.length_a   1.000
_cell.length_b   1.000
_cell.length_c   1.000
_cell.angle_alpha   90.00
_cell.angle_beta   90.00
_cell.angle_gamma   90.00
#
_symmetry.space_group_name_H-M   'P 1'
#
loop_
_entity.id
_entity.type
_entity.pdbx_description
1 polymer ?
#
loop_
_entity_poly.entity_id
_entity_poly.type
_entity_poly.pdbx_seq_one_letter_code
_entity_poly.pdbx_strand_id
1 'polypeptide(L)'
;MHRTAKGVRIMGIKKAFNKMMANIVNNLSQGEIDRTGVEHIVTDGMPQILRQTAADGAVLLKNDGVLPFADGTCVSLFGRCSDDYFFVGYGSGGDVNYPYSVSLTEGVRNCAHLRLNEALADAYTEFSKENPINHGFWGRWPFHYDEMPLSDATVVSAARSSDAAVVTIGRSSGEDRDCKYENGSYLLTDDEIAMLDKVCAHFDKVVVLLNVGNIIDMSWVAHYGDKIGAIMYVWQGGMESGNAVADLLCGATSPSGRLTDTIIKNYSDNPTSVNFGGKAFNNYEEDIFVGYRYFETFDPDAVLYPFGFGLSYTDFEITHNRTTADENGFNVEFAVKNTGKRAGREVAQVYVQKPCGRLGNPKLCLVGFAKTKELQPDESQDLSVYVDFYSLTSFDDCGSTNHAGAYVTERGEYSLFLGKNVRENEKIFTYYQEETAVYAQHKQACAPVDDFQIFHADEIDGKVQLRIKNVPKQKYDLATRILNNLPEPIAQTGDRGITFTDVKDGKKTLDEFVAQLNIGELEAITRGDYEMNSPLCAVGNAGAYGGVLGTLRDKGVDAICTTDGPSGIRLRASASLLPIGTLLASTFDTELVEKMYSVLAAEMKDRGSDVLLAPGMNIHRNALCGRNFEYFSEDPFLSGKMGAAAVRGIQSLGASACPKHFACNNQEFMRNMTDSRVSERALREIYLKGFEICVKEAHPKNIMTSYNKVNSVYSHYNYDLCTTILREEWGYTGNVMTDWWMKPSKSPEFPNLRDQAYRIRAQVDLLMPGGERVTNHKPDGTLLKTYGLPGGITLGEIQRSAKNVLTSVLNIKKNEK
;
A
#
# COMPACT_ATOMS: atom_id res chain seq x y z
N MET A 1 -31.17 24.43 -39.46
CA MET A 1 -31.90 24.52 -38.18
C MET A 1 -32.50 23.21 -37.65
N HIS A 2 -32.86 22.20 -38.45
CA HIS A 2 -33.48 20.95 -37.92
C HIS A 2 -32.50 19.92 -37.31
N ARG A 3 -31.19 20.01 -37.59
CA ARG A 3 -30.19 19.08 -36.96
C ARG A 3 -29.76 19.50 -35.55
N THR A 4 -29.76 20.79 -35.24
CA THR A 4 -29.38 21.33 -33.92
C THR A 4 -30.43 21.04 -32.82
N ALA A 5 -31.73 21.14 -33.15
CA ALA A 5 -32.82 20.89 -32.20
C ALA A 5 -32.93 19.40 -31.79
N LYS A 6 -32.64 18.48 -32.72
CA LYS A 6 -32.60 17.02 -32.40
C LYS A 6 -31.40 16.65 -31.52
N GLY A 7 -30.25 17.27 -31.77
CA GLY A 7 -29.01 17.07 -30.94
C GLY A 7 -29.22 17.56 -29.51
N VAL A 8 -29.75 18.75 -29.30
CA VAL A 8 -30.03 19.31 -27.97
C VAL A 8 -31.08 18.48 -27.21
N ARG A 9 -32.11 17.96 -27.90
CA ARG A 9 -33.12 17.10 -27.25
C ARG A 9 -32.59 15.73 -26.87
N ILE A 10 -31.69 15.14 -27.66
CA ILE A 10 -31.01 13.87 -27.35
C ILE A 10 -30.03 14.06 -26.21
N MET A 11 -29.27 15.16 -26.17
CA MET A 11 -28.38 15.49 -25.05
C MET A 11 -29.15 15.69 -23.74
N GLY A 12 -30.29 16.39 -23.77
CA GLY A 12 -31.13 16.58 -22.58
C GLY A 12 -31.70 15.27 -22.04
N ILE A 13 -32.10 14.34 -22.92
CA ILE A 13 -32.60 13.00 -22.49
C ILE A 13 -31.46 12.16 -21.91
N LYS A 14 -30.26 12.19 -22.50
CA LYS A 14 -29.08 11.49 -22.00
C LYS A 14 -28.67 12.03 -20.63
N LYS A 15 -28.67 13.35 -20.44
CA LYS A 15 -28.37 14.02 -19.17
C LYS A 15 -29.38 13.63 -18.07
N ALA A 16 -30.68 13.67 -18.37
CA ALA A 16 -31.72 13.26 -17.43
C ALA A 16 -31.63 11.77 -17.05
N PHE A 17 -31.32 10.90 -18.01
CA PHE A 17 -31.11 9.47 -17.78
C PHE A 17 -29.86 9.23 -16.92
N ASN A 18 -28.73 9.90 -17.22
CA ASN A 18 -27.51 9.76 -16.42
C ASN A 18 -27.72 10.23 -14.97
N LYS A 19 -28.42 11.36 -14.77
CA LYS A 19 -28.77 11.86 -13.43
C LYS A 19 -29.65 10.87 -12.65
N MET A 20 -30.65 10.28 -13.32
CA MET A 20 -31.51 9.27 -12.72
C MET A 20 -30.70 8.01 -12.36
N MET A 21 -29.82 7.54 -13.26
CA MET A 21 -28.99 6.37 -13.03
C MET A 21 -27.97 6.63 -11.91
N ALA A 22 -27.32 7.79 -11.87
CA ALA A 22 -26.41 8.16 -10.78
C ALA A 22 -27.12 8.12 -9.42
N ASN A 23 -28.30 8.68 -9.31
CA ASN A 23 -29.09 8.65 -8.06
C ASN A 23 -29.48 7.21 -7.66
N ILE A 24 -29.86 6.35 -8.62
CA ILE A 24 -30.21 4.95 -8.35
C ILE A 24 -28.96 4.19 -7.87
N VAL A 25 -27.85 4.34 -8.58
CA VAL A 25 -26.59 3.66 -8.27
C VAL A 25 -26.06 4.10 -6.92
N ASN A 26 -26.02 5.41 -6.66
CA ASN A 26 -25.53 5.95 -5.40
C ASN A 26 -26.40 5.51 -4.20
N ASN A 27 -27.73 5.42 -4.38
CA ASN A 27 -28.62 4.89 -3.36
C ASN A 27 -28.44 3.38 -3.11
N LEU A 28 -28.07 2.61 -4.15
CA LEU A 28 -27.80 1.17 -4.01
C LEU A 28 -26.43 0.90 -3.41
N SER A 29 -25.43 1.71 -3.74
CA SER A 29 -24.06 1.57 -3.23
C SER A 29 -23.91 2.00 -1.76
N GLN A 30 -24.81 2.82 -1.24
CA GLN A 30 -24.86 3.19 0.19
C GLN A 30 -25.42 2.08 1.10
N GLY A 31 -25.89 0.97 0.52
CA GLY A 31 -26.75 -0.01 1.20
C GLY A 31 -26.07 -1.04 2.10
N GLU A 32 -24.74 -1.08 2.22
CA GLU A 32 -24.09 -2.11 3.06
C GLU A 32 -24.08 -1.76 4.55
N ILE A 33 -23.96 -0.48 4.91
CA ILE A 33 -23.99 -0.02 6.31
C ILE A 33 -24.90 1.21 6.40
N ASP A 34 -26.01 1.10 7.16
CA ASP A 34 -26.85 2.27 7.45
C ASP A 34 -26.10 3.24 8.37
N ARG A 35 -25.71 4.38 7.82
CA ARG A 35 -24.98 5.45 8.50
C ARG A 35 -25.88 6.61 8.97
N THR A 36 -27.20 6.49 8.81
CA THR A 36 -28.14 7.53 9.21
C THR A 36 -28.14 7.73 10.72
N GLY A 37 -28.16 9.00 11.16
CA GLY A 37 -28.23 9.38 12.58
C GLY A 37 -26.96 9.08 13.40
N VAL A 38 -25.82 8.85 12.73
CA VAL A 38 -24.53 8.68 13.41
C VAL A 38 -24.00 10.04 13.81
N GLU A 39 -23.52 10.16 15.03
CA GLU A 39 -22.80 11.34 15.50
C GLU A 39 -21.41 11.40 14.86
N HIS A 40 -21.05 12.54 14.27
CA HIS A 40 -19.75 12.77 13.65
C HIS A 40 -18.77 13.29 14.70
N ILE A 41 -17.97 12.38 15.25
CA ILE A 41 -16.98 12.70 16.28
C ILE A 41 -15.60 12.81 15.63
N VAL A 42 -14.92 13.92 15.89
CA VAL A 42 -13.53 14.17 15.47
C VAL A 42 -12.60 13.78 16.60
N THR A 43 -11.63 12.94 16.33
CA THR A 43 -10.62 12.52 17.31
C THR A 43 -9.60 13.64 17.53
N ASP A 44 -9.33 13.97 18.80
CA ASP A 44 -8.42 15.05 19.17
C ASP A 44 -7.02 14.85 18.57
N GLY A 45 -6.46 15.92 17.99
CA GLY A 45 -5.16 15.92 17.33
C GLY A 45 -5.12 15.28 15.93
N MET A 46 -6.20 14.59 15.54
CA MET A 46 -6.24 13.94 14.22
C MET A 46 -6.24 14.95 13.06
N PRO A 47 -7.07 16.01 13.04
CA PRO A 47 -7.05 16.97 11.94
C PRO A 47 -5.66 17.56 11.68
N GLN A 48 -4.96 17.95 12.74
CA GLN A 48 -3.65 18.57 12.65
C GLN A 48 -2.61 17.62 12.04
N ILE A 49 -2.57 16.36 12.49
CA ILE A 49 -1.60 15.38 11.98
C ILE A 49 -1.94 14.96 10.55
N LEU A 50 -3.22 14.87 10.18
CA LEU A 50 -3.63 14.56 8.81
C LEU A 50 -3.26 15.70 7.85
N ARG A 51 -3.52 16.97 8.24
CA ARG A 51 -3.14 18.13 7.46
C ARG A 51 -1.63 18.22 7.24
N GLN A 52 -0.83 18.00 8.30
CA GLN A 52 0.63 17.91 8.19
C GLN A 52 1.06 16.78 7.28
N THR A 53 0.51 15.56 7.47
CA THR A 53 0.89 14.38 6.68
C THR A 53 0.57 14.58 5.19
N ALA A 54 -0.61 15.14 4.89
CA ALA A 54 -1.00 15.42 3.51
C ALA A 54 -0.09 16.45 2.85
N ALA A 55 0.34 17.48 3.58
CA ALA A 55 1.28 18.49 3.08
C ALA A 55 2.70 17.90 2.90
N ASP A 56 3.18 17.13 3.88
CA ASP A 56 4.54 16.53 3.85
C ASP A 56 4.69 15.42 2.79
N GLY A 57 3.58 14.80 2.35
CA GLY A 57 3.57 13.79 1.30
C GLY A 57 3.31 14.34 -0.11
N ALA A 58 2.95 15.61 -0.25
CA ALA A 58 2.80 16.24 -1.56
C ALA A 58 4.16 16.41 -2.26
N VAL A 59 4.22 16.05 -3.55
CA VAL A 59 5.48 16.01 -4.31
C VAL A 59 5.48 17.11 -5.38
N LEU A 60 6.32 18.12 -5.21
CA LEU A 60 6.50 19.19 -6.19
C LEU A 60 7.46 18.70 -7.29
N LEU A 61 6.94 18.61 -8.54
CA LEU A 61 7.72 18.12 -9.70
C LEU A 61 8.36 19.24 -10.51
N LYS A 62 7.69 20.39 -10.56
CA LYS A 62 8.14 21.58 -11.30
C LYS A 62 7.75 22.83 -10.54
N ASN A 63 8.64 23.82 -10.48
CA ASN A 63 8.32 25.16 -10.00
C ASN A 63 9.28 26.19 -10.60
N ASP A 64 8.78 27.00 -11.51
CA ASP A 64 9.52 28.09 -12.17
C ASP A 64 9.40 29.42 -11.38
N GLY A 65 9.21 29.32 -10.05
CA GLY A 65 9.05 30.45 -9.15
C GLY A 65 7.60 30.97 -9.06
N VAL A 66 6.62 30.24 -9.55
CA VAL A 66 5.20 30.58 -9.42
C VAL A 66 4.69 30.31 -8.01
N LEU A 67 5.13 29.23 -7.40
CA LEU A 67 4.81 28.86 -6.02
C LEU A 67 5.97 29.21 -5.06
N PRO A 68 5.66 29.56 -3.81
CA PRO A 68 4.32 29.79 -3.28
C PRO A 68 3.74 31.11 -3.76
N PHE A 69 2.42 31.21 -3.81
CA PHE A 69 1.72 32.44 -4.15
C PHE A 69 1.97 33.53 -3.09
N ALA A 70 2.01 34.78 -3.53
CA ALA A 70 2.09 35.92 -2.62
C ALA A 70 0.80 36.06 -1.80
N ASP A 71 0.92 36.67 -0.63
CA ASP A 71 -0.23 36.97 0.23
C ASP A 71 -1.29 37.78 -0.51
N GLY A 72 -2.54 37.37 -0.36
CA GLY A 72 -3.70 37.99 -1.03
C GLY A 72 -3.87 37.64 -2.51
N THR A 73 -3.08 36.73 -3.08
CA THR A 73 -3.25 36.26 -4.46
C THR A 73 -4.65 35.68 -4.66
N CYS A 74 -5.33 36.16 -5.71
CA CYS A 74 -6.61 35.62 -6.15
C CYS A 74 -6.40 34.49 -7.13
N VAL A 75 -6.93 33.31 -6.82
CA VAL A 75 -6.77 32.09 -7.65
C VAL A 75 -8.08 31.68 -8.31
N SER A 76 -8.01 31.33 -9.59
CA SER A 76 -9.08 30.62 -10.30
C SER A 76 -8.81 29.14 -10.26
N LEU A 77 -9.71 28.34 -9.66
CA LEU A 77 -9.63 26.89 -9.64
C LEU A 77 -10.36 26.33 -10.86
N PHE A 78 -9.62 25.62 -11.69
CA PHE A 78 -10.12 24.89 -12.86
C PHE A 78 -10.03 23.40 -12.61
N GLY A 79 -10.93 22.65 -13.21
CA GLY A 79 -11.05 21.23 -13.02
C GLY A 79 -12.12 20.90 -11.97
N ARG A 80 -13.10 20.09 -12.38
CA ARG A 80 -14.20 19.64 -11.53
C ARG A 80 -13.69 19.06 -10.19
N CYS A 81 -12.56 18.36 -10.23
CA CYS A 81 -11.96 17.76 -9.06
C CYS A 81 -11.40 18.77 -8.03
N SER A 82 -11.46 20.09 -8.29
CA SER A 82 -11.20 21.08 -7.24
C SER A 82 -12.30 21.11 -6.17
N ASP A 83 -13.53 20.77 -6.54
CA ASP A 83 -14.72 20.70 -5.67
C ASP A 83 -15.14 19.24 -5.42
N ASP A 84 -15.38 18.48 -6.49
CA ASP A 84 -15.65 17.03 -6.44
C ASP A 84 -14.32 16.26 -6.27
N TYR A 85 -13.70 16.44 -5.10
CA TYR A 85 -12.33 16.01 -4.82
C TYR A 85 -12.22 14.52 -4.51
N PHE A 86 -11.17 13.87 -4.97
CA PHE A 86 -10.86 12.49 -4.58
C PHE A 86 -10.07 12.47 -3.27
N PHE A 87 -10.73 12.13 -2.17
CA PHE A 87 -10.13 12.07 -0.84
C PHE A 87 -9.38 10.76 -0.59
N VAL A 88 -9.83 9.68 -1.27
CA VAL A 88 -9.33 8.31 -1.10
C VAL A 88 -9.74 7.46 -2.31
N GLY A 89 -9.12 6.29 -2.48
CA GLY A 89 -9.55 5.29 -3.46
C GLY A 89 -10.82 4.53 -3.05
N TYR A 90 -11.36 3.75 -3.98
CA TYR A 90 -12.57 2.96 -3.79
C TYR A 90 -12.28 1.54 -3.26
N GLY A 91 -13.26 0.94 -2.60
CA GLY A 91 -13.20 -0.42 -2.07
C GLY A 91 -12.99 -0.49 -0.57
N SER A 92 -12.64 -1.65 -0.06
CA SER A 92 -12.45 -1.90 1.37
C SER A 92 -11.38 -1.01 2.01
N GLY A 93 -10.38 -0.62 1.23
CA GLY A 93 -9.30 0.27 1.67
C GLY A 93 -9.70 1.74 1.87
N GLY A 94 -10.86 2.18 1.33
CA GLY A 94 -11.26 3.58 1.31
C GLY A 94 -12.68 3.89 1.84
N ASP A 95 -13.53 2.90 2.09
CA ASP A 95 -14.93 3.10 2.52
C ASP A 95 -15.02 3.41 4.04
N VAL A 96 -14.61 4.61 4.43
CA VAL A 96 -14.67 5.11 5.81
C VAL A 96 -15.86 6.04 5.98
N ASN A 97 -16.58 5.96 7.12
CA ASN A 97 -17.61 6.93 7.50
C ASN A 97 -16.94 8.11 8.22
N TYR A 98 -16.40 9.07 7.46
CA TYR A 98 -15.65 10.19 8.04
C TYR A 98 -16.56 11.34 8.46
N PRO A 99 -16.17 12.12 9.51
CA PRO A 99 -16.99 13.20 10.06
C PRO A 99 -17.15 14.39 9.11
N TYR A 100 -16.12 14.69 8.32
CA TYR A 100 -16.08 15.74 7.30
C TYR A 100 -14.92 15.49 6.33
N SER A 101 -14.91 16.24 5.25
CA SER A 101 -13.77 16.34 4.36
C SER A 101 -13.67 17.77 3.84
N VAL A 102 -12.47 18.19 3.44
CA VAL A 102 -12.21 19.52 2.90
C VAL A 102 -11.68 19.40 1.49
N SER A 103 -12.47 19.85 0.49
CA SER A 103 -12.06 19.95 -0.91
C SER A 103 -11.02 21.06 -1.12
N LEU A 104 -10.37 21.11 -2.28
CA LEU A 104 -9.46 22.21 -2.59
C LEU A 104 -10.18 23.57 -2.58
N THR A 105 -11.39 23.63 -3.11
CA THR A 105 -12.24 24.82 -3.12
C THR A 105 -12.48 25.34 -1.69
N GLU A 106 -12.85 24.44 -0.78
CA GLU A 106 -13.05 24.77 0.63
C GLU A 106 -11.72 25.13 1.32
N GLY A 107 -10.63 24.40 1.03
CA GLY A 107 -9.30 24.69 1.59
C GLY A 107 -8.80 26.08 1.22
N VAL A 108 -9.02 26.52 -0.03
CA VAL A 108 -8.68 27.89 -0.46
C VAL A 108 -9.57 28.94 0.21
N ARG A 109 -10.86 28.66 0.42
CA ARG A 109 -11.77 29.55 1.19
C ARG A 109 -11.35 29.66 2.66
N ASN A 110 -10.87 28.59 3.24
CA ASN A 110 -10.37 28.55 4.63
C ASN A 110 -9.02 29.25 4.79
N CYS A 111 -8.26 29.46 3.72
CA CYS A 111 -6.93 30.03 3.75
C CYS A 111 -6.98 31.57 3.82
N ALA A 112 -6.46 32.15 4.91
CA ALA A 112 -6.42 33.60 5.06
C ALA A 112 -5.48 34.33 4.07
N HIS A 113 -4.58 33.60 3.43
CA HIS A 113 -3.54 34.16 2.55
C HIS A 113 -3.90 34.11 1.06
N LEU A 114 -4.99 33.41 0.69
CA LEU A 114 -5.46 33.29 -0.68
C LEU A 114 -6.89 33.87 -0.82
N ARG A 115 -7.23 34.29 -2.01
CA ARG A 115 -8.60 34.64 -2.38
C ARG A 115 -9.07 33.74 -3.51
N LEU A 116 -10.31 33.29 -3.43
CA LEU A 116 -10.92 32.46 -4.45
C LEU A 116 -11.66 33.32 -5.48
N ASN A 117 -11.57 32.96 -6.76
CA ASN A 117 -12.50 33.46 -7.77
C ASN A 117 -13.86 32.76 -7.60
N GLU A 118 -14.72 33.34 -6.76
CA GLU A 118 -16.01 32.72 -6.39
C GLU A 118 -16.92 32.53 -7.59
N ALA A 119 -16.88 33.42 -8.59
CA ALA A 119 -17.73 33.31 -9.77
C ALA A 119 -17.43 32.04 -10.60
N LEU A 120 -16.15 31.65 -10.70
CA LEU A 120 -15.77 30.39 -11.34
C LEU A 120 -16.10 29.19 -10.46
N ALA A 121 -15.85 29.27 -9.15
CA ALA A 121 -16.19 28.22 -8.20
C ALA A 121 -17.71 27.92 -8.19
N ASP A 122 -18.54 28.96 -8.20
CA ASP A 122 -20.00 28.82 -8.28
C ASP A 122 -20.43 28.12 -9.59
N ALA A 123 -19.77 28.45 -10.72
CA ALA A 123 -20.04 27.78 -11.99
C ALA A 123 -19.74 26.27 -11.95
N TYR A 124 -18.63 25.84 -11.31
CA TYR A 124 -18.33 24.43 -11.09
C TYR A 124 -19.31 23.76 -10.13
N THR A 125 -19.67 24.44 -9.04
CA THR A 125 -20.65 23.94 -8.07
C THR A 125 -22.03 23.72 -8.74
N GLU A 126 -22.47 24.65 -9.61
CA GLU A 126 -23.73 24.49 -10.35
C GLU A 126 -23.64 23.37 -11.39
N PHE A 127 -22.49 23.25 -12.08
CA PHE A 127 -22.24 22.15 -13.01
C PHE A 127 -22.33 20.80 -12.29
N SER A 128 -21.70 20.65 -11.12
CA SER A 128 -21.73 19.43 -10.32
C SER A 128 -23.14 19.06 -9.86
N LYS A 129 -23.93 20.02 -9.40
CA LYS A 129 -25.37 19.81 -9.05
C LYS A 129 -26.19 19.31 -10.24
N GLU A 130 -25.93 19.85 -11.43
CA GLU A 130 -26.61 19.42 -12.64
C GLU A 130 -26.12 18.10 -13.21
N ASN A 131 -24.86 17.73 -12.94
CA ASN A 131 -24.18 16.53 -13.40
C ASN A 131 -23.61 15.73 -12.20
N PRO A 132 -24.47 15.13 -11.35
CA PRO A 132 -24.03 14.43 -10.16
C PRO A 132 -23.11 13.25 -10.51
N ILE A 133 -22.13 13.03 -9.65
CA ILE A 133 -21.19 11.93 -9.80
C ILE A 133 -21.93 10.58 -9.71
N ASN A 134 -21.59 9.67 -10.62
CA ASN A 134 -21.95 8.29 -10.53
C ASN A 134 -20.78 7.51 -9.91
N HIS A 135 -20.85 7.15 -8.63
CA HIS A 135 -19.79 6.43 -7.92
C HIS A 135 -19.65 4.97 -8.36
N GLY A 136 -20.53 4.48 -9.23
CA GLY A 136 -20.49 3.11 -9.73
C GLY A 136 -20.88 2.07 -8.67
N PHE A 137 -20.56 0.83 -8.95
CA PHE A 137 -20.74 -0.32 -8.06
C PHE A 137 -19.39 -0.92 -7.71
N TRP A 138 -19.33 -1.86 -6.78
CA TRP A 138 -18.14 -2.62 -6.45
C TRP A 138 -17.43 -3.15 -7.70
N GLY A 139 -16.14 -2.84 -7.86
CA GLY A 139 -15.36 -3.16 -9.04
C GLY A 139 -15.77 -2.45 -10.34
N ARG A 140 -16.62 -1.41 -10.25
CA ARG A 140 -17.06 -0.58 -11.38
C ARG A 140 -16.98 0.92 -11.07
N TRP A 141 -16.04 1.30 -10.24
CA TRP A 141 -15.74 2.68 -9.87
C TRP A 141 -15.42 3.54 -11.10
N PRO A 142 -15.78 4.84 -11.15
CA PRO A 142 -15.32 5.73 -12.20
C PRO A 142 -13.80 5.95 -12.08
N PHE A 143 -13.08 6.06 -13.20
CA PHE A 143 -11.67 6.44 -13.18
C PHE A 143 -11.47 7.94 -12.99
N HIS A 144 -12.37 8.74 -13.56
CA HIS A 144 -12.44 10.20 -13.48
C HIS A 144 -13.89 10.64 -13.44
N TYR A 145 -14.12 11.91 -13.22
CA TYR A 145 -15.41 12.54 -13.35
C TYR A 145 -15.46 13.35 -14.64
N ASP A 146 -16.65 13.41 -15.30
CA ASP A 146 -16.85 14.21 -16.51
C ASP A 146 -16.53 15.67 -16.20
N GLU A 147 -15.63 16.30 -16.98
CA GLU A 147 -15.19 17.68 -16.80
C GLU A 147 -16.24 18.67 -17.29
N MET A 148 -16.26 19.87 -16.72
CA MET A 148 -17.08 20.98 -17.19
C MET A 148 -16.53 21.54 -18.50
N PRO A 149 -17.29 21.53 -19.60
CA PRO A 149 -16.86 22.16 -20.85
C PRO A 149 -16.68 23.67 -20.66
N LEU A 150 -15.45 24.15 -20.81
CA LEU A 150 -15.13 25.57 -20.67
C LEU A 150 -15.29 26.31 -22.00
N SER A 151 -15.96 27.48 -21.97
CA SER A 151 -15.93 28.44 -23.08
C SER A 151 -14.72 29.37 -22.94
N ASP A 152 -14.21 29.88 -24.06
CA ASP A 152 -13.14 30.91 -24.06
C ASP A 152 -13.56 32.14 -23.25
N ALA A 153 -14.83 32.55 -23.33
CA ALA A 153 -15.36 33.65 -22.55
C ALA A 153 -15.28 33.43 -21.04
N THR A 154 -15.49 32.15 -20.56
CA THR A 154 -15.36 31.78 -19.14
C THR A 154 -13.93 31.94 -18.71
N VAL A 155 -12.96 31.40 -19.48
CA VAL A 155 -11.54 31.44 -19.12
C VAL A 155 -10.99 32.89 -19.16
N VAL A 156 -11.35 33.68 -20.18
CA VAL A 156 -10.98 35.09 -20.26
C VAL A 156 -11.56 35.92 -19.10
N SER A 157 -12.79 35.62 -18.70
CA SER A 157 -13.41 36.29 -17.53
C SER A 157 -12.68 35.96 -16.27
N ALA A 158 -12.32 34.67 -16.08
CA ALA A 158 -11.53 34.21 -14.93
C ALA A 158 -10.13 34.85 -14.88
N ALA A 159 -9.44 34.93 -16.02
CA ALA A 159 -8.13 35.58 -16.15
C ALA A 159 -8.12 37.07 -15.84
N ARG A 160 -9.25 37.74 -16.06
CA ARG A 160 -9.41 39.17 -15.71
C ARG A 160 -9.69 39.43 -14.24
N SER A 161 -10.20 38.40 -13.53
CA SER A 161 -10.66 38.52 -12.14
C SER A 161 -9.74 37.85 -11.12
N SER A 162 -8.66 37.22 -11.59
CA SER A 162 -7.69 36.52 -10.72
C SER A 162 -6.26 36.67 -11.21
N ASP A 163 -5.32 36.37 -10.31
CA ASP A 163 -3.89 36.56 -10.50
C ASP A 163 -3.19 35.27 -11.01
N ALA A 164 -3.80 34.12 -10.80
CA ALA A 164 -3.26 32.82 -11.16
C ALA A 164 -4.36 31.78 -11.42
N ALA A 165 -4.02 30.75 -12.19
CA ALA A 165 -4.85 29.58 -12.40
C ALA A 165 -4.26 28.36 -11.68
N VAL A 166 -5.12 27.58 -11.03
CA VAL A 166 -4.80 26.26 -10.49
C VAL A 166 -5.70 25.25 -11.18
N VAL A 167 -5.12 24.29 -11.89
CA VAL A 167 -5.82 23.24 -12.63
C VAL A 167 -5.70 21.93 -11.87
N THR A 168 -6.82 21.33 -11.48
CA THR A 168 -6.84 20.06 -10.75
C THR A 168 -7.23 18.92 -11.68
N ILE A 169 -6.32 17.96 -11.86
CA ILE A 169 -6.55 16.69 -12.56
C ILE A 169 -6.80 15.60 -11.51
N GLY A 170 -7.97 14.94 -11.60
CA GLY A 170 -8.34 13.91 -10.64
C GLY A 170 -8.42 12.52 -11.25
N ARG A 171 -7.93 11.52 -10.53
CA ARG A 171 -8.07 10.09 -10.88
C ARG A 171 -8.38 9.26 -9.65
N SER A 172 -9.39 8.42 -9.77
CA SER A 172 -9.63 7.37 -8.78
C SER A 172 -8.78 6.14 -9.07
N SER A 173 -8.69 5.29 -8.07
CA SER A 173 -8.23 3.91 -8.15
C SER A 173 -9.05 3.08 -7.16
N GLY A 174 -9.01 1.75 -7.24
CA GLY A 174 -9.86 0.97 -6.34
C GLY A 174 -9.72 -0.54 -6.48
N GLU A 175 -10.32 -1.21 -5.53
CA GLU A 175 -10.35 -2.66 -5.40
C GLU A 175 -11.22 -3.31 -6.49
N ASP A 176 -10.86 -4.53 -6.93
CA ASP A 176 -11.49 -5.30 -8.02
C ASP A 176 -11.48 -4.62 -9.40
N ARG A 177 -10.74 -3.53 -9.56
CA ARG A 177 -10.64 -2.82 -10.83
C ARG A 177 -9.27 -2.19 -11.03
N ASP A 178 -8.50 -2.70 -12.00
CA ASP A 178 -7.27 -2.06 -12.44
C ASP A 178 -7.56 -0.80 -13.26
N CYS A 179 -6.67 0.18 -13.16
CA CYS A 179 -6.57 1.30 -14.09
C CYS A 179 -6.25 0.78 -15.49
N LYS A 180 -6.39 1.63 -16.51
CA LYS A 180 -6.19 1.25 -17.90
C LYS A 180 -5.35 2.28 -18.64
N TYR A 181 -4.61 1.83 -19.64
CA TYR A 181 -3.94 2.72 -20.57
C TYR A 181 -4.96 3.31 -21.56
N GLU A 182 -5.79 4.21 -21.07
CA GLU A 182 -6.85 4.89 -21.83
C GLU A 182 -7.09 6.30 -21.28
N ASN A 183 -7.75 7.16 -22.07
CA ASN A 183 -8.15 8.51 -21.68
C ASN A 183 -9.05 8.47 -20.44
N GLY A 184 -8.75 9.34 -19.47
CA GLY A 184 -9.49 9.44 -18.21
C GLY A 184 -9.14 8.38 -17.17
N SER A 185 -8.21 7.46 -17.47
CA SER A 185 -7.62 6.53 -16.49
C SER A 185 -6.14 6.88 -16.33
N TYR A 186 -5.25 6.29 -17.12
CA TYR A 186 -3.83 6.62 -17.09
C TYR A 186 -3.49 7.89 -17.88
N LEU A 187 -4.19 8.13 -19.00
CA LEU A 187 -4.00 9.29 -19.84
C LEU A 187 -4.99 10.42 -19.49
N LEU A 188 -4.67 11.65 -19.88
CA LEU A 188 -5.62 12.77 -19.81
C LEU A 188 -6.82 12.53 -20.73
N THR A 189 -7.98 13.09 -20.38
CA THR A 189 -9.15 13.16 -21.26
C THR A 189 -8.99 14.28 -22.28
N ASP A 190 -9.76 14.22 -23.36
CA ASP A 190 -9.80 15.29 -24.36
C ASP A 190 -10.30 16.61 -23.75
N ASP A 191 -11.22 16.56 -22.77
CA ASP A 191 -11.75 17.73 -22.08
C ASP A 191 -10.70 18.35 -21.14
N GLU A 192 -9.88 17.53 -20.46
CA GLU A 192 -8.76 18.02 -19.63
C GLU A 192 -7.67 18.68 -20.49
N ILE A 193 -7.34 18.11 -21.65
CA ILE A 193 -6.41 18.72 -22.61
C ILE A 193 -6.96 20.04 -23.08
N ALA A 194 -8.24 20.10 -23.49
CA ALA A 194 -8.88 21.33 -23.93
C ALA A 194 -8.95 22.40 -22.84
N MET A 195 -9.14 21.99 -21.58
CA MET A 195 -9.06 22.89 -20.42
C MET A 195 -7.65 23.46 -20.26
N LEU A 196 -6.61 22.61 -20.27
CA LEU A 196 -5.20 23.04 -20.15
C LEU A 196 -4.83 23.99 -21.29
N ASP A 197 -5.21 23.69 -22.55
CA ASP A 197 -4.96 24.55 -23.72
C ASP A 197 -5.51 25.95 -23.51
N LYS A 198 -6.77 26.05 -23.07
CA LYS A 198 -7.43 27.36 -22.86
C LYS A 198 -6.85 28.11 -21.68
N VAL A 199 -6.61 27.44 -20.56
CA VAL A 199 -6.03 28.06 -19.37
C VAL A 199 -4.61 28.57 -19.67
N CYS A 200 -3.76 27.76 -20.30
CA CYS A 200 -2.39 28.14 -20.68
C CYS A 200 -2.33 29.23 -21.78
N ALA A 201 -3.42 29.45 -22.53
CA ALA A 201 -3.50 30.53 -23.50
C ALA A 201 -3.83 31.89 -22.86
N HIS A 202 -4.41 31.92 -21.66
CA HIS A 202 -4.95 33.13 -21.05
C HIS A 202 -4.38 33.52 -19.70
N PHE A 203 -3.62 32.62 -19.05
CA PHE A 203 -2.95 32.86 -17.77
C PHE A 203 -1.43 32.80 -17.90
N ASP A 204 -0.75 33.74 -17.27
CA ASP A 204 0.71 33.75 -17.16
C ASP A 204 1.25 32.86 -16.03
N LYS A 205 0.41 32.58 -15.03
CA LYS A 205 0.74 31.74 -13.87
C LYS A 205 -0.24 30.58 -13.80
N VAL A 206 0.22 29.42 -14.23
CA VAL A 206 -0.56 28.18 -14.22
C VAL A 206 0.12 27.15 -13.29
N VAL A 207 -0.65 26.62 -12.36
CA VAL A 207 -0.24 25.51 -11.47
C VAL A 207 -1.13 24.30 -11.78
N VAL A 208 -0.54 23.13 -11.95
CA VAL A 208 -1.30 21.88 -12.13
C VAL A 208 -1.14 21.01 -10.89
N LEU A 209 -2.26 20.60 -10.32
CA LEU A 209 -2.34 19.70 -9.17
C LEU A 209 -2.88 18.34 -9.62
N LEU A 210 -2.21 17.27 -9.18
CA LEU A 210 -2.57 15.90 -9.51
C LEU A 210 -3.18 15.24 -8.27
N ASN A 211 -4.51 15.23 -8.20
CA ASN A 211 -5.31 14.59 -7.15
C ASN A 211 -5.62 13.14 -7.56
N VAL A 212 -4.66 12.26 -7.41
CA VAL A 212 -4.66 10.92 -8.00
C VAL A 212 -4.28 9.85 -6.98
N GLY A 213 -4.78 8.63 -7.17
CA GLY A 213 -4.43 7.49 -6.30
C GLY A 213 -3.16 6.75 -6.75
N ASN A 214 -2.81 6.82 -8.05
CA ASN A 214 -1.64 6.19 -8.64
C ASN A 214 -0.88 7.22 -9.48
N ILE A 215 0.36 6.95 -9.87
CA ILE A 215 1.02 7.73 -10.92
C ILE A 215 0.24 7.61 -12.24
N ILE A 216 0.21 8.70 -13.00
CA ILE A 216 -0.44 8.79 -14.32
C ILE A 216 0.58 9.19 -15.38
N ASP A 217 0.18 9.12 -16.66
CA ASP A 217 1.00 9.62 -17.75
C ASP A 217 1.34 11.10 -17.54
N MET A 218 2.62 11.43 -17.69
CA MET A 218 3.15 12.80 -17.59
C MET A 218 3.80 13.28 -18.89
N SER A 219 3.65 12.54 -19.99
CA SER A 219 4.24 12.89 -21.29
C SER A 219 3.70 14.24 -21.83
N TRP A 220 2.47 14.60 -21.45
CA TRP A 220 1.81 15.86 -21.82
C TRP A 220 2.52 17.11 -21.30
N VAL A 221 3.31 17.00 -20.21
CA VAL A 221 4.05 18.13 -19.62
C VAL A 221 4.97 18.81 -20.65
N ALA A 222 5.62 18.02 -21.49
CA ALA A 222 6.52 18.53 -22.53
C ALA A 222 5.81 19.42 -23.57
N HIS A 223 4.50 19.19 -23.81
CA HIS A 223 3.72 20.00 -24.75
C HIS A 223 3.51 21.45 -24.26
N TYR A 224 3.34 21.63 -22.95
CA TYR A 224 3.06 22.95 -22.37
C TYR A 224 4.34 23.71 -21.98
N GLY A 225 5.45 23.01 -21.72
CA GLY A 225 6.75 23.65 -21.41
C GLY A 225 6.63 24.70 -20.31
N ASP A 226 7.08 25.94 -20.62
CA ASP A 226 7.11 27.06 -19.67
C ASP A 226 5.72 27.68 -19.41
N LYS A 227 4.67 27.27 -20.11
CA LYS A 227 3.31 27.76 -19.86
C LYS A 227 2.73 27.27 -18.53
N ILE A 228 3.19 26.10 -18.07
CA ILE A 228 2.85 25.58 -16.75
C ILE A 228 4.02 25.88 -15.83
N GLY A 229 3.82 26.80 -14.89
CA GLY A 229 4.86 27.26 -13.96
C GLY A 229 5.11 26.33 -12.78
N ALA A 230 4.12 25.50 -12.37
CA ALA A 230 4.33 24.51 -11.32
C ALA A 230 3.43 23.28 -11.52
N ILE A 231 3.96 22.11 -11.08
CA ILE A 231 3.23 20.82 -11.12
C ILE A 231 3.47 20.11 -9.79
N MET A 232 2.40 19.65 -9.14
CA MET A 232 2.48 18.99 -7.84
C MET A 232 1.54 17.77 -7.79
N TYR A 233 2.07 16.60 -7.42
CA TYR A 233 1.25 15.49 -6.95
C TYR A 233 0.77 15.79 -5.53
N VAL A 234 -0.52 15.97 -5.36
CA VAL A 234 -1.17 16.17 -4.06
C VAL A 234 -1.83 14.90 -3.56
N TRP A 235 -1.84 13.86 -4.41
CA TRP A 235 -2.39 12.55 -4.13
C TRP A 235 -3.85 12.62 -3.64
N GLN A 236 -4.26 11.64 -2.82
CA GLN A 236 -5.55 11.61 -2.13
C GLN A 236 -5.25 11.70 -0.61
N GLY A 237 -5.34 12.90 -0.09
CA GLY A 237 -4.82 13.28 1.24
C GLY A 237 -5.78 13.07 2.41
N GLY A 238 -6.87 12.30 2.25
CA GLY A 238 -7.84 12.12 3.32
C GLY A 238 -8.67 13.36 3.63
N MET A 239 -9.28 13.41 4.82
CA MET A 239 -10.28 14.43 5.15
C MET A 239 -9.74 15.86 5.21
N GLU A 240 -8.43 16.08 5.46
CA GLU A 240 -7.79 17.41 5.56
C GLU A 240 -7.06 17.84 4.27
N SER A 241 -7.22 17.11 3.18
CA SER A 241 -6.46 17.28 1.94
C SER A 241 -6.49 18.70 1.38
N GLY A 242 -7.67 19.31 1.28
CA GLY A 242 -7.83 20.67 0.72
C GLY A 242 -7.14 21.75 1.56
N ASN A 243 -7.21 21.67 2.89
CA ASN A 243 -6.49 22.59 3.79
C ASN A 243 -4.97 22.43 3.63
N ALA A 244 -4.46 21.19 3.55
CA ALA A 244 -3.04 20.92 3.34
C ALA A 244 -2.52 21.48 2.01
N VAL A 245 -3.30 21.31 0.94
CA VAL A 245 -2.93 21.85 -0.39
C VAL A 245 -2.96 23.38 -0.39
N ALA A 246 -3.93 24.00 0.28
CA ALA A 246 -3.97 25.47 0.40
C ALA A 246 -2.75 26.01 1.16
N ASP A 247 -2.27 25.33 2.21
CA ASP A 247 -1.03 25.65 2.92
C ASP A 247 0.21 25.61 2.01
N LEU A 248 0.27 24.59 1.15
CA LEU A 248 1.33 24.50 0.15
C LEU A 248 1.24 25.63 -0.87
N LEU A 249 0.06 25.93 -1.41
CA LEU A 249 -0.12 27.00 -2.41
C LEU A 249 0.28 28.36 -1.88
N CYS A 250 -0.04 28.68 -0.63
CA CYS A 250 0.30 29.99 -0.01
C CYS A 250 1.69 30.01 0.66
N GLY A 251 2.36 28.87 0.76
CA GLY A 251 3.69 28.75 1.38
C GLY A 251 3.67 28.82 2.90
N ALA A 252 2.54 28.54 3.54
CA ALA A 252 2.47 28.30 4.99
C ALA A 252 3.32 27.08 5.38
N THR A 253 3.47 26.11 4.47
CA THR A 253 4.43 25.02 4.56
C THR A 253 5.14 24.81 3.21
N SER A 254 6.39 24.36 3.24
CA SER A 254 7.15 23.99 2.03
C SER A 254 6.92 22.51 1.69
N PRO A 255 6.70 22.15 0.40
CA PRO A 255 6.60 20.76 0.00
C PRO A 255 7.91 20.02 0.33
N SER A 256 7.77 18.78 0.82
CA SER A 256 8.90 17.95 1.23
C SER A 256 8.74 16.48 0.83
N GLY A 257 7.66 16.14 0.13
CA GLY A 257 7.40 14.80 -0.37
C GLY A 257 8.36 14.38 -1.47
N ARG A 258 8.54 13.08 -1.62
CA ARG A 258 9.39 12.45 -2.64
C ARG A 258 8.61 11.37 -3.38
N LEU A 259 8.86 11.23 -4.70
CA LEU A 259 8.24 10.18 -5.50
C LEU A 259 8.59 8.79 -4.96
N THR A 260 7.57 7.98 -4.81
CA THR A 260 7.65 6.57 -4.41
C THR A 260 7.79 5.63 -5.60
N ASP A 261 7.66 6.19 -6.81
CA ASP A 261 7.62 5.47 -8.07
C ASP A 261 8.35 6.26 -9.15
N THR A 262 8.99 5.55 -10.06
CA THR A 262 9.60 6.14 -11.25
C THR A 262 8.52 6.55 -12.24
N ILE A 263 8.52 7.82 -12.67
CA ILE A 263 7.64 8.31 -13.74
C ILE A 263 8.41 8.30 -15.06
N ILE A 264 7.85 7.61 -16.06
CA ILE A 264 8.50 7.36 -17.35
C ILE A 264 7.85 8.17 -18.47
N LYS A 265 8.58 8.32 -19.57
CA LYS A 265 8.13 9.09 -20.75
C LYS A 265 7.02 8.38 -21.52
N ASN A 266 7.11 7.06 -21.66
CA ASN A 266 6.10 6.26 -22.36
C ASN A 266 5.80 5.00 -21.58
N TYR A 267 4.55 4.64 -21.42
CA TYR A 267 4.13 3.42 -20.71
C TYR A 267 4.70 2.14 -21.32
N SER A 268 4.91 2.10 -22.64
CA SER A 268 5.52 0.95 -23.34
C SER A 268 6.96 0.67 -22.93
N ASP A 269 7.66 1.66 -22.35
CA ASP A 269 9.05 1.49 -21.87
C ASP A 269 9.10 0.74 -20.52
N ASN A 270 7.93 0.59 -19.85
CA ASN A 270 7.84 -0.21 -18.64
C ASN A 270 7.95 -1.71 -18.97
N PRO A 271 8.89 -2.44 -18.38
CA PRO A 271 9.04 -3.87 -18.65
C PRO A 271 7.79 -4.70 -18.33
N THR A 272 6.94 -4.20 -17.42
CA THR A 272 5.69 -4.88 -17.03
C THR A 272 4.50 -4.57 -17.93
N SER A 273 4.65 -3.66 -18.91
CA SER A 273 3.56 -3.24 -19.81
C SER A 273 2.96 -4.39 -20.64
N VAL A 274 3.75 -5.42 -20.95
CA VAL A 274 3.35 -6.57 -21.77
C VAL A 274 2.90 -7.79 -20.95
N ASN A 275 3.14 -7.80 -19.63
CA ASN A 275 2.85 -8.93 -18.74
C ASN A 275 2.07 -8.53 -17.48
N PHE A 276 1.21 -7.53 -17.59
CA PHE A 276 0.24 -7.08 -16.59
C PHE A 276 -1.20 -7.36 -17.07
N GLY A 277 -2.11 -7.64 -16.14
CA GLY A 277 -3.53 -7.85 -16.46
C GLY A 277 -3.86 -9.22 -17.05
N GLY A 278 -3.00 -10.20 -16.92
CA GLY A 278 -3.24 -11.57 -17.36
C GLY A 278 -4.42 -12.22 -16.64
N LYS A 279 -5.24 -13.01 -17.36
CA LYS A 279 -6.42 -13.69 -16.80
C LYS A 279 -6.05 -14.91 -15.97
N ALA A 280 -5.08 -15.71 -16.43
CA ALA A 280 -4.70 -16.96 -15.82
C ALA A 280 -3.41 -16.84 -15.00
N PHE A 281 -2.46 -16.11 -15.52
CA PHE A 281 -1.17 -15.87 -14.86
C PHE A 281 -0.51 -14.60 -15.41
N ASN A 282 0.46 -14.10 -14.65
CA ASN A 282 1.47 -13.15 -15.12
C ASN A 282 2.85 -13.72 -14.78
N ASN A 283 3.72 -13.78 -15.77
CA ASN A 283 5.13 -14.02 -15.52
C ASN A 283 5.78 -12.71 -15.10
N TYR A 284 6.46 -12.71 -13.99
CA TYR A 284 7.20 -11.54 -13.49
C TYR A 284 8.61 -11.58 -14.13
N GLU A 285 8.62 -11.29 -15.44
CA GLU A 285 9.82 -11.43 -16.28
C GLU A 285 10.89 -10.40 -15.95
N GLU A 286 10.48 -9.25 -15.43
CA GLU A 286 11.38 -8.20 -14.95
C GLU A 286 12.21 -8.62 -13.74
N ASP A 287 11.83 -9.71 -13.07
CA ASP A 287 12.51 -10.29 -11.93
C ASP A 287 12.73 -9.27 -10.80
N ILE A 288 13.99 -9.04 -10.38
CA ILE A 288 14.35 -8.04 -9.37
C ILE A 288 14.38 -6.60 -9.91
N PHE A 289 14.20 -6.42 -11.22
CA PHE A 289 14.30 -5.12 -11.89
C PHE A 289 12.95 -4.43 -11.97
N VAL A 290 12.37 -4.09 -10.81
CA VAL A 290 11.12 -3.33 -10.69
C VAL A 290 11.43 -1.84 -10.53
N GLY A 291 10.68 -0.98 -11.24
CA GLY A 291 10.78 0.47 -11.13
C GLY A 291 12.19 1.00 -11.43
N TYR A 292 12.72 1.89 -10.58
CA TYR A 292 14.04 2.49 -10.77
C TYR A 292 15.16 1.45 -10.88
N ARG A 293 15.01 0.24 -10.29
CA ARG A 293 16.01 -0.82 -10.44
C ARG A 293 16.19 -1.26 -11.88
N TYR A 294 15.11 -1.25 -12.68
CA TYR A 294 15.17 -1.48 -14.12
C TYR A 294 15.75 -0.26 -14.84
N PHE A 295 15.14 0.90 -14.65
CA PHE A 295 15.45 2.06 -15.45
C PHE A 295 16.88 2.56 -15.23
N GLU A 296 17.35 2.69 -13.98
CA GLU A 296 18.73 3.13 -13.72
C GLU A 296 19.78 2.12 -14.16
N THR A 297 19.40 0.84 -14.32
CA THR A 297 20.32 -0.22 -14.76
C THR A 297 20.39 -0.31 -16.28
N PHE A 298 19.26 -0.24 -16.99
CA PHE A 298 19.17 -0.59 -18.40
C PHE A 298 18.69 0.54 -19.30
N ASP A 299 17.81 1.42 -18.83
CA ASP A 299 17.18 2.44 -19.68
C ASP A 299 16.93 3.77 -18.92
N PRO A 300 18.01 4.46 -18.48
CA PRO A 300 17.85 5.71 -17.74
C PRO A 300 17.23 6.84 -18.59
N ASP A 301 17.30 6.75 -19.90
CA ASP A 301 16.77 7.77 -20.81
C ASP A 301 15.22 7.73 -20.92
N ALA A 302 14.60 6.62 -20.56
CA ALA A 302 13.13 6.51 -20.51
C ALA A 302 12.49 7.26 -19.34
N VAL A 303 13.24 7.63 -18.33
CA VAL A 303 12.75 8.28 -17.11
C VAL A 303 12.45 9.77 -17.34
N LEU A 304 11.29 10.20 -16.90
CA LEU A 304 10.87 11.61 -16.86
C LEU A 304 11.14 12.23 -15.48
N TYR A 305 10.71 11.56 -14.40
CA TYR A 305 11.01 11.92 -13.01
C TYR A 305 11.52 10.67 -12.27
N PRO A 306 12.70 10.71 -11.67
CA PRO A 306 13.30 9.55 -11.03
C PRO A 306 12.66 9.24 -9.66
N PHE A 307 12.80 8.00 -9.21
CA PHE A 307 12.46 7.60 -7.86
C PHE A 307 13.15 8.50 -6.81
N GLY A 308 12.42 8.86 -5.77
CA GLY A 308 12.91 9.71 -4.69
C GLY A 308 12.95 11.21 -5.01
N PHE A 309 12.58 11.63 -6.24
CA PHE A 309 12.59 13.03 -6.67
C PHE A 309 11.46 13.84 -6.01
N GLY A 310 11.73 15.10 -5.72
CA GLY A 310 10.77 16.11 -5.28
C GLY A 310 11.49 17.42 -4.96
N LEU A 311 10.87 18.54 -5.34
CA LEU A 311 11.36 19.89 -5.09
C LEU A 311 10.80 20.45 -3.78
N SER A 312 11.39 21.55 -3.31
CA SER A 312 10.91 22.34 -2.19
C SER A 312 10.85 23.83 -2.55
N TYR A 313 10.35 24.68 -1.66
CA TYR A 313 10.42 26.14 -1.78
C TYR A 313 11.73 26.71 -1.23
N THR A 314 12.63 25.86 -0.77
CA THR A 314 13.94 26.21 -0.24
C THR A 314 14.98 25.19 -0.73
N ASP A 315 16.24 25.51 -0.60
CA ASP A 315 17.34 24.67 -1.03
C ASP A 315 18.05 24.05 0.17
N PHE A 316 18.58 22.85 -0.03
CA PHE A 316 19.32 22.12 0.99
C PHE A 316 20.65 21.63 0.45
N GLU A 317 21.65 21.62 1.31
CA GLU A 317 22.93 20.97 1.11
C GLU A 317 23.02 19.75 2.04
N ILE A 318 23.39 18.60 1.47
CA ILE A 318 23.64 17.36 2.23
C ILE A 318 25.16 17.14 2.21
N THR A 319 25.77 17.13 3.37
CA THR A 319 27.23 16.97 3.51
C THR A 319 27.53 15.67 4.25
N HIS A 320 28.25 14.74 3.61
CA HIS A 320 28.73 13.52 4.26
C HIS A 320 29.81 13.88 5.28
N ASN A 321 29.63 13.45 6.54
CA ASN A 321 30.59 13.68 7.62
C ASN A 321 31.59 12.52 7.71
N ARG A 322 31.05 11.30 7.89
CA ARG A 322 31.87 10.07 7.93
C ARG A 322 30.99 8.82 7.78
N THR A 323 31.64 7.73 7.40
CA THR A 323 31.06 6.39 7.46
C THR A 323 31.95 5.51 8.34
N THR A 324 31.35 4.89 9.36
CA THR A 324 32.03 3.95 10.25
C THR A 324 31.46 2.56 10.06
N ALA A 325 32.31 1.54 10.12
CA ALA A 325 31.90 0.14 10.05
C ALA A 325 31.95 -0.49 11.42
N ASP A 326 31.00 -1.37 11.73
CA ASP A 326 31.03 -2.30 12.85
C ASP A 326 30.89 -3.75 12.34
N GLU A 327 30.65 -4.71 13.24
CA GLU A 327 30.52 -6.13 12.90
C GLU A 327 29.23 -6.47 12.13
N ASN A 328 28.24 -5.55 12.12
CA ASN A 328 26.91 -5.77 11.55
C ASN A 328 26.57 -4.87 10.36
N GLY A 329 27.35 -3.79 10.12
CA GLY A 329 27.03 -2.86 9.03
C GLY A 329 27.84 -1.58 9.04
N PHE A 330 27.25 -0.54 8.47
CA PHE A 330 27.82 0.78 8.32
C PHE A 330 26.91 1.85 8.95
N ASN A 331 27.47 2.72 9.75
CA ASN A 331 26.77 3.94 10.19
C ASN A 331 27.24 5.11 9.31
N VAL A 332 26.32 5.67 8.53
CA VAL A 332 26.53 6.82 7.64
C VAL A 332 26.07 8.07 8.36
N GLU A 333 26.99 8.94 8.72
CA GLU A 333 26.72 10.22 9.38
C GLU A 333 26.86 11.39 8.39
N PHE A 334 25.91 12.30 8.40
CA PHE A 334 25.87 13.45 7.49
C PHE A 334 25.12 14.61 8.13
N ALA A 335 25.34 15.82 7.61
CA ALA A 335 24.63 17.03 7.97
C ALA A 335 23.73 17.47 6.81
N VAL A 336 22.55 17.96 7.12
CA VAL A 336 21.66 18.63 6.16
C VAL A 336 21.49 20.08 6.60
N LYS A 337 21.82 21.02 5.71
CA LYS A 337 21.69 22.46 5.93
C LYS A 337 20.67 23.05 4.98
N ASN A 338 19.75 23.86 5.52
CA ASN A 338 18.88 24.71 4.72
C ASN A 338 19.69 25.91 4.20
N THR A 339 19.99 25.94 2.90
CA THR A 339 20.76 27.01 2.24
C THR A 339 19.88 28.05 1.57
N GLY A 340 18.55 27.82 1.57
CA GLY A 340 17.60 28.73 0.96
C GLY A 340 17.03 29.76 1.92
N LYS A 341 15.87 30.34 1.57
CA LYS A 341 15.30 31.51 2.25
C LYS A 341 14.01 31.23 3.01
N ARG A 342 13.50 29.98 2.98
CA ARG A 342 12.26 29.58 3.64
C ARG A 342 12.53 28.39 4.56
N ALA A 343 11.70 28.20 5.55
CA ALA A 343 11.71 26.98 6.33
C ALA A 343 11.28 25.79 5.48
N GLY A 344 11.85 24.62 5.75
CA GLY A 344 11.48 23.39 5.03
C GLY A 344 12.16 22.16 5.59
N ARG A 345 11.82 21.01 5.01
CA ARG A 345 12.35 19.69 5.36
C ARG A 345 12.99 19.03 4.14
N GLU A 346 14.05 18.27 4.38
CA GLU A 346 14.74 17.51 3.34
C GLU A 346 14.79 16.02 3.69
N VAL A 347 14.80 15.18 2.65
CA VAL A 347 14.99 13.73 2.74
C VAL A 347 16.35 13.39 2.18
N ALA A 348 17.25 12.89 3.03
CA ALA A 348 18.50 12.28 2.60
C ALA A 348 18.29 10.79 2.36
N GLN A 349 18.74 10.30 1.21
CA GLN A 349 18.54 8.92 0.76
C GLN A 349 19.91 8.25 0.59
N VAL A 350 20.06 7.03 1.12
CA VAL A 350 21.28 6.22 1.01
C VAL A 350 21.03 5.05 0.09
N TYR A 351 21.83 4.94 -0.95
CA TYR A 351 21.77 3.86 -1.93
C TYR A 351 23.04 3.02 -1.88
N VAL A 352 22.90 1.74 -2.23
CA VAL A 352 24.03 0.86 -2.47
C VAL A 352 24.14 0.49 -3.93
N GLN A 353 25.34 0.56 -4.49
CA GLN A 353 25.74 -0.14 -5.70
C GLN A 353 26.46 -1.41 -5.29
N LYS A 354 25.90 -2.55 -5.67
CA LYS A 354 26.51 -3.88 -5.51
C LYS A 354 27.32 -4.23 -6.77
N PRO A 355 28.29 -5.13 -6.72
CA PRO A 355 28.89 -5.67 -7.95
C PRO A 355 27.78 -6.29 -8.81
N CYS A 356 27.84 -6.13 -10.14
CA CYS A 356 26.93 -6.85 -11.03
C CYS A 356 27.03 -8.35 -10.78
N GLY A 357 28.25 -8.86 -10.68
CA GLY A 357 28.56 -10.20 -10.22
C GLY A 357 27.95 -11.31 -11.08
N ARG A 358 27.85 -12.52 -10.50
CA ARG A 358 27.19 -13.65 -11.14
C ARG A 358 25.67 -13.62 -10.99
N LEU A 359 25.20 -12.90 -9.98
CA LEU A 359 23.78 -12.77 -9.71
C LEU A 359 23.12 -11.66 -10.53
N GLY A 360 23.89 -10.75 -11.14
CA GLY A 360 23.36 -9.68 -11.98
C GLY A 360 22.53 -8.71 -11.16
N ASN A 361 23.19 -7.93 -10.30
CA ASN A 361 22.50 -6.99 -9.41
C ASN A 361 22.09 -5.69 -10.13
N PRO A 362 21.02 -5.01 -9.69
CA PRO A 362 20.66 -3.66 -10.14
C PRO A 362 21.78 -2.66 -9.82
N LYS A 363 21.86 -1.59 -10.61
CA LYS A 363 22.88 -0.54 -10.45
C LYS A 363 22.80 0.12 -9.06
N LEU A 364 21.60 0.43 -8.57
CA LEU A 364 21.38 1.06 -7.28
C LEU A 364 20.19 0.42 -6.57
N CYS A 365 20.27 0.31 -5.23
CA CYS A 365 19.17 -0.10 -4.37
C CYS A 365 19.12 0.84 -3.15
N LEU A 366 17.92 1.32 -2.79
CA LEU A 366 17.72 2.09 -1.56
C LEU A 366 17.98 1.18 -0.36
N VAL A 367 18.81 1.64 0.58
CA VAL A 367 19.17 0.91 1.80
C VAL A 367 19.01 1.74 3.07
N GLY A 368 18.64 3.03 2.91
CA GLY A 368 18.39 3.90 4.04
C GLY A 368 17.86 5.26 3.61
N PHE A 369 17.17 5.92 4.52
CA PHE A 369 16.76 7.32 4.37
C PHE A 369 16.54 7.95 5.74
N ALA A 370 16.66 9.27 5.80
CA ALA A 370 16.29 10.07 6.97
C ALA A 370 15.71 11.41 6.52
N LYS A 371 14.66 11.87 7.22
CA LYS A 371 14.03 13.18 7.00
C LYS A 371 14.43 14.14 8.12
N THR A 372 14.72 15.40 7.78
CA THR A 372 14.99 16.43 8.78
C THR A 372 13.73 16.84 9.50
N LYS A 373 13.85 17.40 10.71
CA LYS A 373 12.84 18.34 11.23
C LYS A 373 12.71 19.53 10.26
N GLU A 374 11.73 20.41 10.50
CA GLU A 374 11.68 21.66 9.78
C GLU A 374 12.91 22.53 10.14
N LEU A 375 13.73 22.85 9.13
CA LEU A 375 14.92 23.67 9.27
C LEU A 375 14.63 25.10 8.82
N GLN A 376 14.97 26.07 9.68
CA GLN A 376 14.94 27.49 9.33
C GLN A 376 16.07 27.80 8.34
N PRO A 377 16.03 28.94 7.61
CA PRO A 377 17.17 29.39 6.78
C PRO A 377 18.48 29.38 7.58
N ASP A 378 19.54 28.85 6.97
CA ASP A 378 20.88 28.61 7.56
C ASP A 378 20.95 27.60 8.70
N GLU A 379 19.84 27.01 9.15
CA GLU A 379 19.85 25.95 10.16
C GLU A 379 20.37 24.63 9.58
N SER A 380 21.10 23.87 10.39
CA SER A 380 21.63 22.55 10.06
C SER A 380 21.14 21.50 11.06
N GLN A 381 21.06 20.26 10.59
CA GLN A 381 20.78 19.08 11.43
C GLN A 381 21.73 17.96 11.07
N ASP A 382 22.37 17.37 12.09
CA ASP A 382 23.13 16.13 11.94
C ASP A 382 22.18 14.94 12.00
N LEU A 383 22.35 14.01 11.06
CA LEU A 383 21.57 12.80 10.91
C LEU A 383 22.48 11.60 10.71
N SER A 384 21.95 10.41 10.94
CA SER A 384 22.64 9.17 10.63
C SER A 384 21.69 8.13 10.07
N VAL A 385 22.22 7.27 9.22
CA VAL A 385 21.52 6.10 8.65
C VAL A 385 22.40 4.88 8.87
N TYR A 386 21.83 3.84 9.47
CA TYR A 386 22.50 2.56 9.62
C TYR A 386 22.14 1.64 8.45
N VAL A 387 23.15 1.14 7.75
CA VAL A 387 23.05 0.18 6.64
C VAL A 387 23.60 -1.14 7.12
N ASP A 388 22.75 -2.11 7.40
CA ASP A 388 23.16 -3.43 7.82
C ASP A 388 23.75 -4.27 6.68
N PHE A 389 24.63 -5.22 6.99
CA PHE A 389 25.22 -6.11 5.98
C PHE A 389 24.19 -6.97 5.25
N TYR A 390 23.05 -7.27 5.85
CA TYR A 390 21.97 -7.98 5.19
C TYR A 390 21.42 -7.20 4.00
N SER A 391 21.36 -5.88 4.07
CA SER A 391 20.95 -5.00 2.96
C SER A 391 21.89 -5.06 1.74
N LEU A 392 23.13 -5.51 1.95
CA LEU A 392 24.12 -5.70 0.87
C LEU A 392 23.99 -7.06 0.19
N THR A 393 23.26 -8.00 0.75
CA THR A 393 23.15 -9.36 0.21
C THR A 393 22.28 -9.44 -1.02
N SER A 394 22.42 -10.52 -1.77
CA SER A 394 21.53 -10.94 -2.85
C SER A 394 21.24 -12.43 -2.69
N PHE A 395 20.05 -12.87 -3.08
CA PHE A 395 19.65 -14.27 -2.92
C PHE A 395 20.07 -15.11 -4.14
N ASP A 396 20.84 -16.16 -3.92
CA ASP A 396 21.24 -17.12 -4.95
C ASP A 396 20.26 -18.28 -5.02
N ASP A 397 19.22 -18.15 -5.84
CA ASP A 397 18.16 -19.16 -5.98
C ASP A 397 18.56 -20.38 -6.85
N CYS A 398 19.67 -20.29 -7.57
CA CYS A 398 20.08 -21.31 -8.54
C CYS A 398 21.48 -21.90 -8.29
N GLY A 399 22.28 -21.31 -7.41
CA GLY A 399 23.66 -21.72 -7.13
C GLY A 399 24.69 -21.11 -8.06
N SER A 400 24.41 -19.95 -8.67
CA SER A 400 25.35 -19.23 -9.52
C SER A 400 26.67 -18.86 -8.79
N THR A 401 26.58 -18.64 -7.48
CA THR A 401 27.75 -18.37 -6.62
C THR A 401 28.30 -19.62 -5.94
N ASN A 402 27.77 -20.80 -6.23
CA ASN A 402 27.96 -22.09 -5.55
C ASN A 402 27.25 -22.18 -4.18
N HIS A 403 26.35 -21.27 -3.85
CA HIS A 403 25.62 -21.20 -2.58
C HIS A 403 24.10 -21.16 -2.81
N ALA A 404 23.55 -22.19 -3.46
CA ALA A 404 22.12 -22.25 -3.75
C ALA A 404 21.26 -22.13 -2.49
N GLY A 405 20.23 -21.29 -2.55
CA GLY A 405 19.32 -21.01 -1.44
C GLY A 405 19.91 -20.12 -0.34
N ALA A 406 20.91 -19.31 -0.66
CA ALA A 406 21.55 -18.46 0.34
C ALA A 406 21.46 -16.97 0.00
N TYR A 407 21.39 -16.14 1.01
CA TYR A 407 21.73 -14.73 0.91
C TYR A 407 23.25 -14.59 0.97
N VAL A 408 23.83 -14.01 -0.06
CA VAL A 408 25.28 -13.88 -0.20
C VAL A 408 25.68 -12.44 -0.48
N THR A 409 26.88 -12.07 -0.01
CA THR A 409 27.64 -10.93 -0.55
C THR A 409 28.67 -11.47 -1.52
N GLU A 410 28.55 -11.12 -2.81
CA GLU A 410 29.53 -11.53 -3.81
C GLU A 410 30.86 -10.81 -3.64
N ARG A 411 31.96 -11.45 -4.05
CA ARG A 411 33.25 -10.77 -4.16
C ARG A 411 33.14 -9.55 -5.08
N GLY A 412 33.63 -8.39 -4.62
CA GLY A 412 33.68 -7.17 -5.42
C GLY A 412 33.50 -5.90 -4.62
N GLU A 413 33.36 -4.81 -5.34
CA GLU A 413 33.21 -3.47 -4.76
C GLU A 413 31.73 -3.20 -4.44
N TYR A 414 31.46 -2.74 -3.22
CA TYR A 414 30.19 -2.21 -2.75
C TYR A 414 30.37 -0.73 -2.47
N SER A 415 29.57 0.11 -3.10
CA SER A 415 29.66 1.56 -2.95
C SER A 415 28.38 2.13 -2.36
N LEU A 416 28.51 2.97 -1.32
CA LEU A 416 27.39 3.72 -0.75
C LEU A 416 27.32 5.11 -1.39
N PHE A 417 26.12 5.53 -1.69
CA PHE A 417 25.79 6.83 -2.25
C PHE A 417 24.82 7.54 -1.31
N LEU A 418 25.01 8.85 -1.14
CA LEU A 418 24.15 9.71 -0.33
C LEU A 418 23.67 10.88 -1.19
N GLY A 419 22.40 11.21 -1.15
CA GLY A 419 21.84 12.31 -1.91
C GLY A 419 20.34 12.52 -1.72
N LYS A 420 19.73 13.28 -2.63
CA LYS A 420 18.33 13.69 -2.58
C LYS A 420 17.39 12.69 -3.27
N ASN A 421 17.90 11.94 -4.24
CA ASN A 421 17.13 10.93 -4.99
C ASN A 421 18.10 9.95 -5.67
N VAL A 422 17.57 8.97 -6.41
CA VAL A 422 18.37 7.92 -7.06
C VAL A 422 19.38 8.45 -8.09
N ARG A 423 19.25 9.70 -8.56
CA ARG A 423 20.16 10.34 -9.54
C ARG A 423 21.00 11.47 -8.95
N GLU A 424 20.43 12.26 -8.07
CA GLU A 424 21.12 13.35 -7.38
C GLU A 424 21.75 12.82 -6.10
N ASN A 425 22.83 12.06 -6.24
CA ASN A 425 23.57 11.45 -5.15
C ASN A 425 25.07 11.41 -5.45
N GLU A 426 25.86 11.31 -4.42
CA GLU A 426 27.31 11.24 -4.48
C GLU A 426 27.83 9.98 -3.80
N LYS A 427 28.89 9.38 -4.36
CA LYS A 427 29.57 8.24 -3.76
C LYS A 427 30.32 8.69 -2.52
N ILE A 428 29.96 8.14 -1.37
CA ILE A 428 30.51 8.55 -0.06
C ILE A 428 31.41 7.51 0.58
N PHE A 429 31.25 6.24 0.22
CA PHE A 429 32.03 5.15 0.84
C PHE A 429 32.16 3.98 -0.11
N THR A 430 33.25 3.24 0.03
CA THR A 430 33.48 2.00 -0.72
C THR A 430 33.96 0.91 0.24
N TYR A 431 33.33 -0.25 0.14
CA TYR A 431 33.70 -1.47 0.82
C TYR A 431 34.06 -2.53 -0.21
N TYR A 432 35.14 -3.26 -0.03
CA TYR A 432 35.52 -4.35 -0.91
C TYR A 432 35.38 -5.69 -0.20
N GLN A 433 34.50 -6.54 -0.74
CA GLN A 433 34.29 -7.91 -0.29
C GLN A 433 35.33 -8.81 -0.96
N GLU A 434 36.27 -9.36 -0.19
CA GLU A 434 37.42 -10.12 -0.74
C GLU A 434 36.98 -11.48 -1.34
N GLU A 435 36.00 -12.15 -0.73
CA GLU A 435 35.48 -13.44 -1.16
C GLU A 435 33.96 -13.42 -1.06
N THR A 436 33.30 -14.24 -1.90
CA THR A 436 31.84 -14.45 -1.77
C THR A 436 31.55 -15.10 -0.42
N ALA A 437 30.73 -14.46 0.39
CA ALA A 437 30.37 -14.92 1.73
C ALA A 437 28.87 -15.20 1.86
N VAL A 438 28.52 -16.25 2.59
CA VAL A 438 27.15 -16.61 2.95
C VAL A 438 26.74 -15.84 4.20
N TYR A 439 25.71 -15.00 4.09
CA TYR A 439 25.11 -14.32 5.24
C TYR A 439 24.08 -15.21 5.95
N ALA A 440 23.19 -15.83 5.16
CA ALA A 440 22.18 -16.75 5.68
C ALA A 440 21.89 -17.86 4.65
N GLN A 441 21.84 -19.10 5.12
CA GLN A 441 21.47 -20.26 4.30
C GLN A 441 20.02 -20.63 4.55
N HIS A 442 19.22 -20.77 3.50
CA HIS A 442 17.82 -21.14 3.56
C HIS A 442 17.52 -22.39 2.71
N LYS A 443 16.34 -22.95 2.92
CA LYS A 443 15.79 -23.98 2.05
C LYS A 443 15.22 -23.30 0.80
N GLN A 444 15.30 -23.93 -0.37
CA GLN A 444 14.51 -23.48 -1.53
C GLN A 444 13.02 -23.53 -1.18
N ALA A 445 12.29 -22.44 -1.42
CA ALA A 445 10.90 -22.30 -1.06
C ALA A 445 10.13 -21.45 -2.10
N CYS A 446 8.90 -21.81 -2.40
CA CYS A 446 8.06 -21.10 -3.37
C CYS A 446 8.69 -20.96 -4.77
N ALA A 447 9.67 -21.79 -5.14
CA ALA A 447 10.28 -21.74 -6.46
C ALA A 447 9.24 -22.10 -7.55
N PRO A 448 9.33 -21.50 -8.76
CA PRO A 448 8.41 -21.78 -9.85
C PRO A 448 8.42 -23.25 -10.27
N VAL A 449 7.26 -23.77 -10.67
CA VAL A 449 7.13 -25.10 -11.32
C VAL A 449 6.99 -24.95 -12.84
N ASP A 450 6.48 -23.81 -13.30
CA ASP A 450 6.30 -23.49 -14.72
C ASP A 450 7.57 -22.88 -15.33
N ASP A 451 7.75 -23.04 -16.64
CA ASP A 451 8.84 -22.43 -17.38
C ASP A 451 8.46 -21.01 -17.86
N PHE A 452 9.29 -20.04 -17.59
CA PHE A 452 9.25 -18.71 -18.19
C PHE A 452 10.63 -18.07 -18.16
N GLN A 453 10.78 -16.95 -18.84
CA GLN A 453 12.03 -16.21 -18.93
C GLN A 453 12.04 -15.06 -17.94
N ILE A 454 13.24 -14.70 -17.48
CA ILE A 454 13.47 -13.57 -16.56
C ILE A 454 14.64 -12.71 -17.05
N PHE A 455 14.62 -11.45 -16.69
CA PHE A 455 15.70 -10.50 -16.93
C PHE A 455 16.89 -10.78 -16.01
N HIS A 456 18.06 -10.49 -16.51
CA HIS A 456 19.33 -10.61 -15.78
C HIS A 456 20.29 -9.53 -16.26
N ALA A 457 21.10 -8.99 -15.37
CA ALA A 457 22.17 -8.06 -15.71
C ALA A 457 23.48 -8.83 -15.87
N ASP A 458 24.11 -8.72 -17.02
CA ASP A 458 25.47 -9.22 -17.25
C ASP A 458 26.41 -8.03 -17.53
N GLU A 459 27.57 -8.03 -16.91
CA GLU A 459 28.61 -7.05 -17.22
C GLU A 459 29.52 -7.60 -18.34
N ILE A 460 29.52 -6.89 -19.47
CA ILE A 460 30.32 -7.25 -20.66
C ILE A 460 31.12 -6.01 -21.07
N ASP A 461 32.43 -6.16 -21.11
CA ASP A 461 33.37 -5.04 -21.45
C ASP A 461 33.14 -3.78 -20.58
N GLY A 462 32.86 -3.97 -19.29
CA GLY A 462 32.62 -2.89 -18.32
C GLY A 462 31.28 -2.17 -18.49
N LYS A 463 30.32 -2.77 -19.25
CA LYS A 463 28.97 -2.25 -19.41
C LYS A 463 27.94 -3.30 -18.99
N VAL A 464 27.00 -2.87 -18.18
CA VAL A 464 25.85 -3.72 -17.82
C VAL A 464 24.89 -3.82 -18.99
N GLN A 465 24.51 -5.04 -19.34
CA GLN A 465 23.60 -5.35 -20.45
C GLN A 465 22.47 -6.25 -19.96
N LEU A 466 21.27 -5.99 -20.46
CA LEU A 466 20.12 -6.86 -20.24
C LEU A 466 20.29 -8.20 -20.97
N ARG A 467 20.15 -9.29 -20.24
CA ARG A 467 20.07 -10.66 -20.73
C ARG A 467 18.78 -11.30 -20.31
N ILE A 468 18.39 -12.33 -21.04
CA ILE A 468 17.21 -13.14 -20.75
C ILE A 468 17.67 -14.54 -20.35
N LYS A 469 17.23 -15.02 -19.20
CA LYS A 469 17.53 -16.37 -18.67
C LYS A 469 16.23 -17.13 -18.40
N ASN A 470 16.28 -18.44 -18.38
CA ASN A 470 15.19 -19.27 -17.90
C ASN A 470 15.12 -19.16 -16.36
N VAL A 471 13.93 -19.05 -15.81
CA VAL A 471 13.71 -19.04 -14.37
C VAL A 471 14.20 -20.33 -13.71
N PRO A 472 14.89 -20.27 -12.56
CA PRO A 472 15.23 -21.44 -11.75
C PRO A 472 13.97 -22.11 -11.22
N LYS A 473 13.86 -23.43 -11.35
CA LYS A 473 12.68 -24.20 -10.96
C LYS A 473 12.84 -24.96 -9.65
N GLN A 474 11.71 -25.36 -9.09
CA GLN A 474 11.63 -26.19 -7.88
C GLN A 474 12.40 -27.51 -8.04
N LYS A 475 13.23 -27.83 -7.05
CA LYS A 475 14.06 -29.04 -7.00
C LYS A 475 13.88 -29.87 -5.72
N TYR A 476 12.82 -29.63 -4.95
CA TYR A 476 12.56 -30.30 -3.67
C TYR A 476 11.19 -30.98 -3.66
N ASP A 477 11.04 -31.95 -2.78
CA ASP A 477 9.77 -32.63 -2.53
C ASP A 477 9.05 -31.99 -1.34
N LEU A 478 8.02 -31.22 -1.65
CA LEU A 478 7.20 -30.52 -0.66
C LEU A 478 6.43 -31.49 0.24
N ALA A 479 5.97 -32.62 -0.28
CA ALA A 479 5.24 -33.61 0.51
C ALA A 479 6.11 -34.17 1.65
N THR A 480 7.35 -34.54 1.34
CA THR A 480 8.33 -35.00 2.35
C THR A 480 8.63 -33.91 3.37
N ARG A 481 8.82 -32.64 2.93
CA ARG A 481 9.02 -31.50 3.85
C ARG A 481 7.87 -31.36 4.85
N ILE A 482 6.64 -31.38 4.36
CA ILE A 482 5.43 -31.26 5.17
C ILE A 482 5.33 -32.42 6.19
N LEU A 483 5.51 -33.67 5.73
CA LEU A 483 5.40 -34.86 6.59
C LEU A 483 6.42 -34.85 7.72
N ASN A 484 7.65 -34.40 7.45
CA ASN A 484 8.71 -34.29 8.46
C ASN A 484 8.47 -33.14 9.47
N ASN A 485 7.48 -32.28 9.24
CA ASN A 485 7.22 -31.09 10.05
C ASN A 485 5.80 -31.09 10.65
N LEU A 486 5.11 -32.23 10.64
CA LEU A 486 3.80 -32.35 11.27
C LEU A 486 3.95 -32.24 12.80
N PRO A 487 3.11 -31.42 13.45
CA PRO A 487 3.18 -31.28 14.89
C PRO A 487 2.59 -32.50 15.61
N GLU A 488 3.23 -32.89 16.70
CA GLU A 488 2.67 -33.88 17.62
C GLU A 488 1.39 -33.34 18.29
N PRO A 489 0.35 -34.15 18.44
CA PRO A 489 -0.88 -33.72 19.09
C PRO A 489 -0.70 -33.57 20.63
N ILE A 490 -1.28 -32.49 21.16
CA ILE A 490 -1.46 -32.35 22.60
C ILE A 490 -2.56 -33.34 23.04
N ALA A 491 -2.27 -34.17 24.02
CA ALA A 491 -3.20 -35.16 24.53
C ALA A 491 -4.47 -34.48 25.10
N GLN A 492 -5.63 -34.85 24.58
CA GLN A 492 -6.91 -34.28 25.03
C GLN A 492 -7.27 -34.77 26.43
N THR A 493 -7.65 -33.84 27.32
CA THR A 493 -7.98 -34.14 28.75
C THR A 493 -9.48 -34.17 29.00
N GLY A 494 -10.33 -33.75 28.05
CA GLY A 494 -11.71 -33.33 28.33
C GLY A 494 -11.73 -32.03 29.14
N ASP A 495 -12.94 -31.51 29.36
CA ASP A 495 -13.13 -30.23 30.06
C ASP A 495 -12.64 -30.34 31.53
N ARG A 496 -11.70 -29.48 31.90
CA ARG A 496 -11.10 -29.37 33.22
C ARG A 496 -11.50 -28.09 33.94
N GLY A 497 -12.38 -27.28 33.38
CA GLY A 497 -12.81 -25.99 33.91
C GLY A 497 -11.72 -24.93 33.90
N ILE A 498 -10.67 -25.10 33.06
CA ILE A 498 -9.62 -24.09 32.89
C ILE A 498 -10.22 -22.93 32.07
N THR A 499 -10.10 -21.72 32.61
CA THR A 499 -10.56 -20.51 31.89
C THR A 499 -9.43 -19.85 31.10
N PHE A 500 -9.78 -19.10 30.08
CA PHE A 500 -8.79 -18.33 29.35
C PHE A 500 -8.19 -17.20 30.20
N THR A 501 -8.92 -16.75 31.23
CA THR A 501 -8.42 -15.86 32.28
C THR A 501 -7.28 -16.51 33.06
N ASP A 502 -7.35 -17.81 33.38
CA ASP A 502 -6.24 -18.50 34.03
C ASP A 502 -4.96 -18.51 33.20
N VAL A 503 -5.11 -18.52 31.85
CA VAL A 503 -3.98 -18.41 30.92
C VAL A 503 -3.47 -16.97 30.89
N LYS A 504 -4.34 -15.97 30.84
CA LYS A 504 -3.96 -14.54 30.90
C LYS A 504 -3.20 -14.20 32.18
N ASP A 505 -3.61 -14.79 33.30
CA ASP A 505 -3.00 -14.59 34.64
C ASP A 505 -1.73 -15.43 34.84
N GLY A 506 -1.33 -16.26 33.86
CA GLY A 506 -0.18 -17.15 33.98
C GLY A 506 -0.35 -18.34 34.95
N LYS A 507 -1.58 -18.60 35.43
CA LYS A 507 -1.91 -19.73 36.32
C LYS A 507 -1.93 -21.06 35.59
N LYS A 508 -2.23 -21.03 34.28
CA LYS A 508 -2.30 -22.16 33.39
C LYS A 508 -1.60 -21.82 32.07
N THR A 509 -1.09 -22.85 31.40
CA THR A 509 -0.49 -22.72 30.07
C THR A 509 -1.56 -22.73 28.99
N LEU A 510 -1.25 -22.16 27.81
CA LEU A 510 -2.10 -22.26 26.66
C LEU A 510 -2.30 -23.72 26.20
N ASP A 511 -1.30 -24.58 26.38
CA ASP A 511 -1.39 -26.00 26.05
C ASP A 511 -2.38 -26.74 26.97
N GLU A 512 -2.41 -26.44 28.27
CA GLU A 512 -3.40 -26.99 29.19
C GLU A 512 -4.82 -26.54 28.82
N PHE A 513 -4.98 -25.27 28.39
CA PHE A 513 -6.27 -24.77 27.92
C PHE A 513 -6.72 -25.46 26.64
N VAL A 514 -5.82 -25.61 25.65
CA VAL A 514 -6.11 -26.28 24.37
C VAL A 514 -6.38 -27.77 24.56
N ALA A 515 -5.70 -28.44 25.50
CA ALA A 515 -5.89 -29.84 25.81
C ALA A 515 -7.34 -30.19 26.26
N GLN A 516 -8.04 -29.27 26.91
CA GLN A 516 -9.43 -29.49 27.35
C GLN A 516 -10.49 -29.24 26.30
N LEU A 517 -10.14 -28.54 25.18
CA LEU A 517 -11.10 -28.17 24.14
C LEU A 517 -11.51 -29.40 23.31
N ASN A 518 -12.79 -29.51 23.02
CA ASN A 518 -13.28 -30.51 22.08
C ASN A 518 -12.98 -30.12 20.63
N ILE A 519 -13.12 -31.05 19.71
CA ILE A 519 -12.78 -30.84 18.30
C ILE A 519 -13.62 -29.73 17.63
N GLY A 520 -14.87 -29.55 18.06
CA GLY A 520 -15.74 -28.48 17.55
C GLY A 520 -15.32 -27.10 18.04
N GLU A 521 -14.85 -26.97 19.27
CA GLU A 521 -14.28 -25.74 19.81
C GLU A 521 -12.94 -25.39 19.11
N LEU A 522 -12.08 -26.39 18.89
CA LEU A 522 -10.82 -26.22 18.14
C LEU A 522 -11.09 -25.76 16.70
N GLU A 523 -12.07 -26.39 16.01
CA GLU A 523 -12.51 -25.96 14.67
C GLU A 523 -12.96 -24.51 14.68
N ALA A 524 -13.83 -24.14 15.62
CA ALA A 524 -14.41 -22.79 15.70
C ALA A 524 -13.36 -21.70 15.95
N ILE A 525 -12.30 -21.98 16.72
CA ILE A 525 -11.17 -21.05 16.92
C ILE A 525 -10.44 -20.78 15.62
N THR A 526 -10.33 -21.78 14.72
CA THR A 526 -9.59 -21.64 13.46
C THR A 526 -10.39 -20.92 12.37
N ARG A 527 -11.57 -20.44 12.66
CA ARG A 527 -12.37 -19.58 11.79
C ARG A 527 -12.98 -18.41 12.54
N GLY A 528 -13.35 -17.38 11.82
CA GLY A 528 -14.17 -16.29 12.35
C GLY A 528 -15.62 -16.68 12.52
N ASP A 529 -16.42 -15.72 12.98
CA ASP A 529 -17.86 -15.76 12.82
C ASP A 529 -18.20 -15.86 11.33
N TYR A 530 -19.33 -16.48 11.01
CA TYR A 530 -19.64 -16.85 9.63
C TYR A 530 -20.14 -15.70 8.75
N GLU A 531 -20.19 -14.48 9.27
CA GLU A 531 -20.62 -13.30 8.51
C GLU A 531 -19.79 -12.05 8.82
N MET A 532 -19.79 -11.10 7.89
CA MET A 532 -19.40 -9.72 8.16
C MET A 532 -20.48 -9.04 9.00
N ASN A 533 -20.13 -7.93 9.66
CA ASN A 533 -20.99 -7.24 10.60
C ASN A 533 -21.50 -8.18 11.72
N SER A 534 -20.58 -8.99 12.25
CA SER A 534 -20.88 -9.92 13.34
C SER A 534 -21.51 -9.20 14.52
N PRO A 535 -22.59 -9.76 15.11
CA PRO A 535 -23.24 -9.17 16.28
C PRO A 535 -22.37 -9.20 17.55
N LEU A 536 -21.23 -9.87 17.51
CA LEU A 536 -20.27 -9.93 18.61
C LEU A 536 -19.38 -8.67 18.68
N CYS A 537 -19.45 -7.79 17.69
CA CYS A 537 -18.55 -6.66 17.48
C CYS A 537 -19.30 -5.35 17.20
N ALA A 538 -18.54 -4.25 17.07
CA ALA A 538 -19.07 -2.96 16.67
C ALA A 538 -19.75 -3.05 15.29
N VAL A 539 -20.87 -2.35 15.10
CA VAL A 539 -21.68 -2.41 13.87
C VAL A 539 -20.86 -1.91 12.67
N GLY A 540 -20.88 -2.69 11.59
CA GLY A 540 -20.12 -2.43 10.37
C GLY A 540 -18.76 -3.11 10.34
N ASN A 541 -18.45 -3.95 11.34
CA ASN A 541 -17.19 -4.69 11.39
C ASN A 541 -17.00 -5.64 10.19
N ALA A 542 -15.74 -5.99 9.91
CA ALA A 542 -15.40 -6.91 8.83
C ALA A 542 -15.57 -8.40 9.25
N GLY A 543 -15.81 -8.67 10.52
CA GLY A 543 -16.01 -9.99 11.12
C GLY A 543 -15.37 -10.10 12.49
N ALA A 544 -15.70 -11.17 13.21
CA ALA A 544 -15.15 -11.48 14.53
C ALA A 544 -14.43 -12.82 14.52
N TYR A 545 -13.44 -13.01 15.41
CA TYR A 545 -12.78 -14.30 15.63
C TYR A 545 -12.48 -14.55 17.10
N GLY A 546 -11.96 -15.73 17.45
CA GLY A 546 -11.68 -16.13 18.83
C GLY A 546 -12.92 -16.71 19.51
N GLY A 547 -13.57 -15.95 20.39
CA GLY A 547 -14.76 -16.38 21.13
C GLY A 547 -16.05 -16.43 20.31
N VAL A 548 -16.03 -17.04 19.12
CA VAL A 548 -17.20 -17.08 18.21
C VAL A 548 -18.31 -18.05 18.68
N LEU A 549 -17.98 -19.07 19.45
CA LEU A 549 -18.95 -19.95 20.10
C LEU A 549 -19.28 -19.49 21.53
N GLY A 550 -20.52 -19.72 21.97
CA GLY A 550 -20.91 -19.49 23.37
C GLY A 550 -20.02 -20.21 24.35
N THR A 551 -19.77 -21.51 24.13
CA THR A 551 -18.90 -22.32 25.00
C THR A 551 -17.46 -21.81 25.12
N LEU A 552 -16.93 -21.17 24.08
CA LEU A 552 -15.61 -20.52 24.14
C LEU A 552 -15.67 -19.22 24.98
N ARG A 553 -16.73 -18.43 24.82
CA ARG A 553 -16.95 -17.23 25.66
C ARG A 553 -17.18 -17.59 27.11
N ASP A 554 -17.90 -18.69 27.39
CA ASP A 554 -18.09 -19.21 28.74
C ASP A 554 -16.77 -19.64 29.38
N LYS A 555 -15.80 -20.06 28.55
CA LYS A 555 -14.41 -20.33 28.97
C LYS A 555 -13.52 -19.07 29.02
N GLY A 556 -14.08 -17.87 28.79
CA GLY A 556 -13.38 -16.59 28.87
C GLY A 556 -12.58 -16.18 27.62
N VAL A 557 -12.81 -16.82 26.46
CA VAL A 557 -12.19 -16.41 25.19
C VAL A 557 -12.96 -15.23 24.63
N ASP A 558 -12.29 -14.09 24.44
CA ASP A 558 -12.90 -12.90 23.86
C ASP A 558 -13.17 -13.08 22.36
N ALA A 559 -14.27 -12.47 21.88
CA ALA A 559 -14.46 -12.23 20.45
C ALA A 559 -13.69 -10.98 20.04
N ILE A 560 -12.84 -11.09 19.04
CA ILE A 560 -11.96 -10.03 18.54
C ILE A 560 -12.58 -9.42 17.30
N CYS A 561 -12.72 -8.09 17.29
CA CYS A 561 -13.34 -7.32 16.22
C CYS A 561 -12.32 -6.94 15.15
N THR A 562 -12.54 -7.35 13.90
CA THR A 562 -11.76 -6.89 12.75
C THR A 562 -12.48 -5.75 12.02
N THR A 563 -11.72 -4.77 11.55
CA THR A 563 -12.22 -3.67 10.74
C THR A 563 -11.33 -3.44 9.53
N ASP A 564 -11.92 -3.15 8.38
CA ASP A 564 -11.15 -2.66 7.24
C ASP A 564 -10.53 -1.30 7.56
N GLY A 565 -9.45 -1.03 6.91
CA GLY A 565 -9.00 0.14 6.45
C GLY A 565 -7.58 0.61 6.46
N PRO A 566 -6.85 0.44 5.37
CA PRO A 566 -5.62 1.21 5.18
C PRO A 566 -5.80 2.74 5.31
N SER A 567 -6.94 3.27 4.88
CA SER A 567 -7.25 4.71 4.96
C SER A 567 -8.20 5.08 6.10
N GLY A 568 -8.31 4.27 7.15
CA GLY A 568 -9.11 4.55 8.34
C GLY A 568 -10.04 3.42 8.73
N ILE A 569 -10.77 3.55 9.84
CA ILE A 569 -11.61 2.48 10.40
C ILE A 569 -12.96 2.43 9.70
N ARG A 570 -13.25 1.33 9.03
CA ARG A 570 -14.54 1.10 8.37
C ARG A 570 -15.56 0.52 9.35
N LEU A 571 -16.40 1.37 9.90
CA LEU A 571 -17.51 1.02 10.79
C LEU A 571 -18.75 1.87 10.46
N ARG A 572 -19.89 1.56 11.13
CA ARG A 572 -21.04 2.47 11.15
C ARG A 572 -20.69 3.77 11.88
N ALA A 573 -19.98 3.69 13.00
CA ALA A 573 -19.49 4.86 13.70
C ALA A 573 -18.59 5.70 12.81
N SER A 574 -18.56 7.01 13.01
CA SER A 574 -17.64 7.88 12.27
C SER A 574 -16.20 7.65 12.73
N ALA A 575 -15.29 7.69 11.78
CA ALA A 575 -13.86 7.54 11.98
C ALA A 575 -13.09 8.44 11.01
N SER A 576 -11.84 8.77 11.35
CA SER A 576 -11.02 9.66 10.55
C SER A 576 -10.64 9.03 9.21
N LEU A 577 -10.71 9.81 8.13
CA LEU A 577 -10.24 9.40 6.81
C LEU A 577 -8.78 9.84 6.65
N LEU A 578 -7.89 8.84 6.57
CA LEU A 578 -6.45 9.04 6.47
C LEU A 578 -6.02 9.29 5.00
N PRO A 579 -4.84 9.89 4.79
CA PRO A 579 -4.17 9.89 3.51
C PRO A 579 -3.90 8.47 3.00
N ILE A 580 -3.85 8.30 1.68
CA ILE A 580 -3.57 7.01 1.04
C ILE A 580 -2.13 6.54 1.27
N GLY A 581 -1.88 5.23 1.13
CA GLY A 581 -0.57 4.61 1.34
C GLY A 581 0.56 5.22 0.52
N THR A 582 0.33 5.48 -0.77
CA THR A 582 1.31 6.15 -1.63
C THR A 582 1.73 7.53 -1.09
N LEU A 583 0.76 8.33 -0.61
CA LEU A 583 1.06 9.63 0.02
C LEU A 583 1.86 9.45 1.31
N LEU A 584 1.48 8.49 2.15
CA LEU A 584 2.21 8.20 3.38
C LEU A 584 3.68 7.85 3.08
N ALA A 585 3.93 7.02 2.08
CA ALA A 585 5.27 6.66 1.66
C ALA A 585 6.03 7.85 1.04
N SER A 586 5.33 8.74 0.32
CA SER A 586 5.93 9.97 -0.25
C SER A 586 6.47 10.92 0.83
N THR A 587 6.04 10.80 2.08
CA THR A 587 6.61 11.57 3.19
C THR A 587 8.07 11.20 3.48
N PHE A 588 8.50 9.96 3.24
CA PHE A 588 9.78 9.40 3.69
C PHE A 588 10.02 9.66 5.18
N ASP A 589 8.96 9.66 5.98
CA ASP A 589 8.97 10.01 7.40
C ASP A 589 8.27 8.92 8.22
N THR A 590 9.03 7.97 8.72
CA THR A 590 8.52 6.86 9.53
C THR A 590 7.97 7.32 10.87
N GLU A 591 8.53 8.40 11.45
CA GLU A 591 8.08 8.93 12.74
C GLU A 591 6.70 9.58 12.61
N LEU A 592 6.48 10.36 11.53
CA LEU A 592 5.18 10.98 11.25
C LEU A 592 4.10 9.92 11.01
N VAL A 593 4.42 8.88 10.22
CA VAL A 593 3.50 7.77 9.93
C VAL A 593 3.15 7.00 11.21
N GLU A 594 4.14 6.66 12.04
CA GLU A 594 3.93 5.98 13.31
C GLU A 594 3.07 6.83 14.26
N LYS A 595 3.34 8.13 14.36
CA LYS A 595 2.57 9.07 15.18
C LYS A 595 1.11 9.18 14.71
N MET A 596 0.88 9.27 13.39
CA MET A 596 -0.47 9.33 12.82
C MET A 596 -1.28 8.06 13.18
N TYR A 597 -0.68 6.89 12.99
CA TYR A 597 -1.33 5.63 13.36
C TYR A 597 -1.47 5.43 14.87
N SER A 598 -0.62 6.06 15.69
CA SER A 598 -0.80 6.05 17.15
C SER A 598 -2.03 6.86 17.59
N VAL A 599 -2.34 7.97 16.90
CA VAL A 599 -3.61 8.69 17.12
C VAL A 599 -4.79 7.85 16.66
N LEU A 600 -4.67 7.13 15.52
CA LEU A 600 -5.70 6.21 15.06
C LEU A 600 -5.91 5.04 16.04
N ALA A 601 -4.87 4.56 16.73
CA ALA A 601 -5.00 3.50 17.73
C ALA A 601 -5.90 3.93 18.91
N ALA A 602 -5.89 5.21 19.30
CA ALA A 602 -6.85 5.72 20.28
C ALA A 602 -8.28 5.71 19.72
N GLU A 603 -8.46 6.12 18.48
CA GLU A 603 -9.77 6.06 17.80
C GLU A 603 -10.27 4.62 17.64
N MET A 604 -9.39 3.66 17.30
CA MET A 604 -9.73 2.23 17.25
C MET A 604 -10.30 1.75 18.59
N LYS A 605 -9.63 2.13 19.68
CA LYS A 605 -10.07 1.80 21.03
C LYS A 605 -11.46 2.34 21.33
N ASP A 606 -11.72 3.60 20.99
CA ASP A 606 -13.00 4.28 21.23
C ASP A 606 -14.13 3.70 20.37
N ARG A 607 -13.82 3.25 19.17
CA ARG A 607 -14.80 2.69 18.20
C ARG A 607 -15.01 1.18 18.36
N GLY A 608 -14.20 0.50 19.18
CA GLY A 608 -14.28 -0.95 19.38
C GLY A 608 -13.73 -1.77 18.21
N SER A 609 -12.68 -1.27 17.57
CA SER A 609 -11.86 -2.00 16.60
C SER A 609 -10.66 -2.62 17.29
N ASP A 610 -10.55 -3.95 17.29
CA ASP A 610 -9.43 -4.66 17.93
C ASP A 610 -8.30 -4.94 16.93
N VAL A 611 -8.64 -5.17 15.65
CA VAL A 611 -7.72 -5.46 14.56
C VAL A 611 -8.04 -4.56 13.38
N LEU A 612 -7.10 -3.75 12.95
CA LEU A 612 -7.18 -3.02 11.69
C LEU A 612 -6.54 -3.86 10.57
N LEU A 613 -7.30 -4.10 9.50
CA LEU A 613 -6.82 -4.82 8.31
C LEU A 613 -5.94 -3.91 7.44
N ALA A 614 -4.81 -3.52 8.00
CA ALA A 614 -3.82 -2.58 7.49
C ALA A 614 -2.44 -2.85 8.12
N PRO A 615 -1.35 -2.35 7.48
CA PRO A 615 -1.27 -1.64 6.20
C PRO A 615 -1.33 -2.56 4.98
N GLY A 616 -1.69 -2.02 3.81
CA GLY A 616 -1.44 -2.63 2.52
C GLY A 616 0.03 -2.46 2.13
N MET A 617 0.72 -3.52 1.67
CA MET A 617 2.18 -3.48 1.50
C MET A 617 2.69 -4.07 0.18
N ASN A 618 1.80 -4.43 -0.75
CA ASN A 618 2.26 -4.98 -2.02
C ASN A 618 3.04 -3.93 -2.83
N ILE A 619 3.98 -4.41 -3.63
CA ILE A 619 4.84 -3.55 -4.43
C ILE A 619 4.06 -2.93 -5.60
N HIS A 620 4.31 -1.66 -5.91
CA HIS A 620 3.84 -1.01 -7.13
C HIS A 620 4.59 -1.58 -8.34
N ARG A 621 4.20 -2.78 -8.77
CA ARG A 621 4.82 -3.46 -9.90
C ARG A 621 4.49 -2.79 -11.23
N ASN A 622 3.28 -2.27 -11.36
CA ASN A 622 2.77 -1.58 -12.54
C ASN A 622 1.84 -0.44 -12.12
N ALA A 623 1.95 0.71 -12.77
CA ALA A 623 1.14 1.90 -12.49
C ALA A 623 -0.38 1.67 -12.63
N LEU A 624 -0.80 0.65 -13.36
CA LEU A 624 -2.21 0.36 -13.62
C LEU A 624 -2.86 -0.51 -12.53
N CYS A 625 -2.13 -1.04 -11.55
CA CYS A 625 -2.75 -1.81 -10.46
C CYS A 625 -3.70 -0.93 -9.64
N GLY A 626 -4.96 -1.36 -9.54
CA GLY A 626 -6.03 -0.57 -8.93
C GLY A 626 -5.85 -0.26 -7.45
N ARG A 627 -5.13 -1.12 -6.71
CA ARG A 627 -4.89 -0.96 -5.28
C ARG A 627 -3.55 -0.31 -4.92
N ASN A 628 -2.76 0.19 -5.89
CA ASN A 628 -1.53 0.92 -5.56
C ASN A 628 -1.78 2.08 -4.58
N PHE A 629 -2.95 2.74 -4.64
CA PHE A 629 -3.28 3.85 -3.74
C PHE A 629 -3.12 3.47 -2.25
N GLU A 630 -3.46 2.26 -1.86
CA GLU A 630 -3.38 1.79 -0.47
C GLU A 630 -2.04 1.10 -0.13
N TYR A 631 -1.18 0.89 -1.14
CA TYR A 631 0.17 0.39 -0.99
C TYR A 631 1.17 1.55 -0.92
N PHE A 632 2.46 1.25 -0.81
CA PHE A 632 3.43 2.29 -0.50
C PHE A 632 4.31 2.71 -1.69
N SER A 633 4.96 1.76 -2.39
CA SER A 633 6.03 2.10 -3.32
C SER A 633 6.40 0.93 -4.26
N GLU A 634 7.13 1.25 -5.34
CA GLU A 634 7.87 0.28 -6.14
C GLU A 634 9.11 -0.28 -5.39
N ASP A 635 9.57 0.42 -4.34
CA ASP A 635 10.73 0.03 -3.56
C ASP A 635 10.35 -0.79 -2.32
N PRO A 636 10.91 -2.02 -2.16
CA PRO A 636 10.58 -2.90 -1.04
C PRO A 636 11.14 -2.43 0.31
N PHE A 637 12.25 -1.69 0.33
CA PHE A 637 12.81 -1.16 1.57
C PHE A 637 11.94 -0.03 2.11
N LEU A 638 11.57 0.94 1.27
CA LEU A 638 10.65 2.02 1.64
C LEU A 638 9.29 1.43 2.11
N SER A 639 8.72 0.50 1.33
CA SER A 639 7.46 -0.17 1.70
C SER A 639 7.56 -0.88 3.05
N GLY A 640 8.67 -1.55 3.32
CA GLY A 640 8.91 -2.24 4.59
C GLY A 640 9.00 -1.29 5.78
N LYS A 641 9.77 -0.20 5.65
CA LYS A 641 9.93 0.79 6.72
C LYS A 641 8.63 1.53 7.04
N MET A 642 7.87 1.93 6.00
CA MET A 642 6.56 2.56 6.20
C MET A 642 5.55 1.58 6.79
N GLY A 643 5.55 0.32 6.32
CA GLY A 643 4.70 -0.72 6.89
C GLY A 643 5.02 -1.00 8.36
N ALA A 644 6.30 -1.07 8.72
CA ALA A 644 6.72 -1.25 10.11
C ALA A 644 6.29 -0.07 11.01
N ALA A 645 6.43 1.16 10.53
CA ALA A 645 5.97 2.36 11.24
C ALA A 645 4.44 2.33 11.48
N ALA A 646 3.67 2.01 10.44
CA ALA A 646 2.22 1.86 10.55
C ALA A 646 1.83 0.79 11.59
N VAL A 647 2.49 -0.38 11.56
CA VAL A 647 2.24 -1.47 12.53
C VAL A 647 2.55 -1.02 13.96
N ARG A 648 3.69 -0.36 14.21
CA ARG A 648 4.02 0.13 15.56
C ARG A 648 2.99 1.13 16.06
N GLY A 649 2.59 2.08 15.20
CA GLY A 649 1.55 3.05 15.54
C GLY A 649 0.21 2.39 15.88
N ILE A 650 -0.32 1.51 15.03
CA ILE A 650 -1.58 0.78 15.26
C ILE A 650 -1.51 -0.02 16.57
N GLN A 651 -0.38 -0.66 16.83
CA GLN A 651 -0.21 -1.54 18.00
C GLN A 651 0.12 -0.80 19.31
N SER A 652 0.37 0.50 19.27
CA SER A 652 0.85 1.31 20.41
C SER A 652 -0.06 1.29 21.65
N LEU A 653 -1.36 1.10 21.45
CA LEU A 653 -2.37 1.02 22.54
C LEU A 653 -2.94 -0.40 22.71
N GLY A 654 -2.27 -1.42 22.16
CA GLY A 654 -2.63 -2.81 22.37
C GLY A 654 -3.54 -3.42 21.32
N ALA A 655 -4.04 -2.67 20.35
CA ALA A 655 -4.71 -3.20 19.15
C ALA A 655 -3.76 -4.06 18.30
N SER A 656 -4.25 -4.62 17.23
CA SER A 656 -3.46 -5.35 16.24
C SER A 656 -3.51 -4.70 14.88
N ALA A 657 -2.36 -4.57 14.23
CA ALA A 657 -2.27 -4.42 12.79
C ALA A 657 -2.41 -5.78 12.09
N CYS A 658 -2.72 -5.74 10.80
CA CYS A 658 -2.78 -6.90 9.91
C CYS A 658 -2.22 -6.53 8.54
N PRO A 659 -0.87 -6.50 8.36
CA PRO A 659 -0.24 -6.29 7.06
C PRO A 659 -0.80 -7.21 5.99
N LYS A 660 -1.06 -6.65 4.79
CA LYS A 660 -1.71 -7.33 3.67
C LYS A 660 -1.18 -6.84 2.32
N HIS A 661 -1.30 -7.60 1.25
CA HIS A 661 -1.78 -8.97 1.14
C HIS A 661 -0.60 -9.91 0.89
N PHE A 662 -0.37 -10.85 1.74
CA PHE A 662 0.79 -11.75 1.72
C PHE A 662 0.54 -12.95 0.79
N ALA A 663 1.03 -12.97 -0.52
CA ALA A 663 1.86 -11.99 -1.15
C ALA A 663 1.50 -11.84 -2.66
N CYS A 664 2.18 -10.91 -3.34
CA CYS A 664 2.11 -10.75 -4.80
C CYS A 664 0.74 -10.39 -5.35
N ASN A 665 -0.09 -9.63 -4.61
CA ASN A 665 -1.33 -9.05 -5.13
C ASN A 665 -1.02 -7.76 -5.90
N ASN A 666 -0.52 -7.91 -7.14
CA ASN A 666 -0.04 -6.80 -7.97
C ASN A 666 -0.95 -6.49 -9.15
N GLN A 667 -2.16 -7.03 -9.18
CA GLN A 667 -3.28 -6.67 -10.07
C GLN A 667 -4.61 -7.01 -9.41
N GLU A 668 -5.67 -6.30 -9.83
CA GLU A 668 -7.03 -6.51 -9.34
C GLU A 668 -7.87 -7.37 -10.28
N PHE A 669 -7.64 -7.24 -11.58
CA PHE A 669 -8.37 -8.04 -12.57
C PHE A 669 -8.15 -9.53 -12.37
N MET A 670 -9.23 -10.27 -12.12
CA MET A 670 -9.20 -11.72 -11.87
C MET A 670 -8.28 -12.14 -10.72
N ARG A 671 -8.00 -11.26 -9.75
CA ARG A 671 -7.05 -11.47 -8.65
C ARG A 671 -7.26 -12.78 -7.89
N ASN A 672 -8.50 -13.24 -7.77
CA ASN A 672 -8.84 -14.50 -7.10
C ASN A 672 -8.66 -15.77 -7.97
N MET A 673 -8.08 -15.65 -9.16
CA MET A 673 -7.82 -16.78 -10.09
C MET A 673 -6.40 -16.72 -10.67
N THR A 674 -5.82 -15.53 -10.74
CA THR A 674 -4.52 -15.28 -11.38
C THR A 674 -3.38 -15.91 -10.61
N ASP A 675 -2.39 -16.41 -11.33
CA ASP A 675 -1.14 -16.94 -10.81
C ASP A 675 -0.01 -15.92 -11.02
N SER A 676 0.57 -15.42 -9.94
CA SER A 676 1.77 -14.59 -9.95
C SER A 676 2.98 -15.52 -10.03
N ARG A 677 3.55 -15.68 -11.23
CA ARG A 677 4.71 -16.53 -11.49
C ARG A 677 5.98 -15.69 -11.34
N VAL A 678 6.75 -15.98 -10.34
CA VAL A 678 7.88 -15.17 -9.91
C VAL A 678 9.07 -16.05 -9.52
N SER A 679 10.31 -15.65 -9.84
CA SER A 679 11.50 -16.36 -9.36
C SER A 679 11.56 -16.35 -7.83
N GLU A 680 12.21 -17.33 -7.22
CA GLU A 680 12.39 -17.31 -5.76
C GLU A 680 13.20 -16.09 -5.33
N ARG A 681 14.18 -15.66 -6.14
CA ARG A 681 14.98 -14.47 -5.89
C ARG A 681 14.13 -13.21 -5.85
N ALA A 682 13.35 -12.93 -6.90
CA ALA A 682 12.49 -11.76 -6.95
C ALA A 682 11.40 -11.81 -5.86
N LEU A 683 10.86 -12.99 -5.58
CA LEU A 683 9.91 -13.17 -4.48
C LEU A 683 10.51 -12.68 -3.16
N ARG A 684 11.76 -13.09 -2.85
CA ARG A 684 12.45 -12.77 -1.59
C ARG A 684 12.98 -11.33 -1.53
N GLU A 685 13.62 -10.84 -2.62
CA GLU A 685 14.29 -9.54 -2.64
C GLU A 685 13.31 -8.36 -2.88
N ILE A 686 12.15 -8.62 -3.53
CA ILE A 686 11.20 -7.58 -3.92
C ILE A 686 9.86 -7.78 -3.20
N TYR A 687 9.13 -8.85 -3.50
CA TYR A 687 7.70 -8.97 -3.12
C TYR A 687 7.47 -9.34 -1.65
N LEU A 688 8.41 -10.02 -1.02
CA LEU A 688 8.38 -10.38 0.39
C LEU A 688 9.24 -9.48 1.28
N LYS A 689 10.20 -8.73 0.71
CA LYS A 689 11.16 -7.95 1.49
C LYS A 689 10.50 -6.92 2.40
N GLY A 690 9.48 -6.23 1.92
CA GLY A 690 8.71 -5.29 2.75
C GLY A 690 8.03 -5.98 3.94
N PHE A 691 7.44 -7.15 3.72
CA PHE A 691 6.84 -7.96 4.79
C PHE A 691 7.89 -8.48 5.77
N GLU A 692 9.06 -8.92 5.29
CA GLU A 692 10.18 -9.35 6.14
C GLU A 692 10.60 -8.24 7.11
N ILE A 693 10.85 -7.03 6.59
CA ILE A 693 11.20 -5.85 7.39
C ILE A 693 10.11 -5.59 8.43
N CYS A 694 8.85 -5.56 8.01
CA CYS A 694 7.71 -5.32 8.88
C CYS A 694 7.60 -6.36 10.00
N VAL A 695 7.75 -7.64 9.68
CA VAL A 695 7.71 -8.75 10.67
C VAL A 695 8.85 -8.63 11.67
N LYS A 696 10.08 -8.40 11.19
CA LYS A 696 11.27 -8.36 12.04
C LYS A 696 11.37 -7.10 12.91
N GLU A 697 10.89 -5.95 12.41
CA GLU A 697 11.03 -4.66 13.11
C GLU A 697 9.78 -4.25 13.93
N ALA A 698 8.58 -4.70 13.54
CA ALA A 698 7.34 -4.24 14.16
C ALA A 698 6.46 -5.35 14.76
N HIS A 699 6.79 -6.62 14.51
CA HIS A 699 6.12 -7.79 15.10
C HIS A 699 4.58 -7.71 15.02
N PRO A 700 3.98 -7.68 13.82
CA PRO A 700 2.53 -7.63 13.67
C PRO A 700 1.88 -8.86 14.31
N LYS A 701 0.78 -8.65 15.05
CA LYS A 701 0.05 -9.75 15.72
C LYS A 701 -0.77 -10.58 14.74
N ASN A 702 -1.15 -10.01 13.59
CA ASN A 702 -1.86 -10.66 12.50
C ASN A 702 -1.19 -10.35 11.16
N ILE A 703 -1.32 -11.27 10.18
CA ILE A 703 -0.98 -11.07 8.76
C ILE A 703 -2.09 -11.67 7.92
N MET A 704 -2.45 -11.02 6.80
CA MET A 704 -3.47 -11.50 5.87
C MET A 704 -2.84 -12.01 4.58
N THR A 705 -3.22 -13.22 4.15
CA THR A 705 -2.81 -13.78 2.85
C THR A 705 -3.55 -13.11 1.70
N SER A 706 -2.97 -13.18 0.49
CA SER A 706 -3.59 -12.61 -0.72
C SER A 706 -4.57 -13.58 -1.39
N TYR A 707 -5.37 -13.05 -2.34
CA TYR A 707 -6.32 -13.84 -3.14
C TYR A 707 -5.64 -14.69 -4.21
N ASN A 708 -4.56 -14.19 -4.82
CA ASN A 708 -3.90 -14.80 -5.97
C ASN A 708 -3.13 -16.06 -5.61
N LYS A 709 -2.74 -16.79 -6.64
CA LYS A 709 -1.71 -17.82 -6.52
C LYS A 709 -0.32 -17.19 -6.59
N VAL A 710 0.62 -17.85 -5.93
CA VAL A 710 2.06 -17.63 -6.08
C VAL A 710 2.67 -18.96 -6.55
N ASN A 711 3.21 -18.95 -7.75
CA ASN A 711 3.80 -20.14 -8.38
C ASN A 711 2.87 -21.36 -8.29
N SER A 712 1.64 -21.20 -8.82
CA SER A 712 0.59 -22.21 -8.95
C SER A 712 -0.21 -22.56 -7.68
N VAL A 713 0.21 -22.10 -6.48
CA VAL A 713 -0.47 -22.39 -5.22
C VAL A 713 -1.10 -21.10 -4.66
N TYR A 714 -2.39 -21.12 -4.33
CA TYR A 714 -3.04 -19.98 -3.66
C TYR A 714 -2.30 -19.62 -2.38
N SER A 715 -2.09 -18.33 -2.14
CA SER A 715 -1.33 -17.84 -0.97
C SER A 715 -1.83 -18.43 0.35
N HIS A 716 -3.16 -18.57 0.51
CA HIS A 716 -3.77 -19.14 1.72
C HIS A 716 -3.67 -20.68 1.83
N TYR A 717 -3.05 -21.36 0.88
CA TYR A 717 -2.70 -22.79 0.92
C TYR A 717 -1.19 -23.04 0.76
N ASN A 718 -0.41 -21.96 0.63
CA ASN A 718 1.01 -22.08 0.30
C ASN A 718 1.85 -22.34 1.56
N TYR A 719 2.22 -23.61 1.75
CA TYR A 719 3.03 -24.06 2.87
C TYR A 719 4.39 -23.37 2.93
N ASP A 720 5.07 -23.27 1.79
CA ASP A 720 6.39 -22.65 1.76
C ASP A 720 6.34 -21.16 2.10
N LEU A 721 5.32 -20.46 1.60
CA LEU A 721 5.11 -19.05 1.89
C LEU A 721 4.83 -18.82 3.39
N CYS A 722 3.84 -19.53 3.94
CA CYS A 722 3.31 -19.27 5.27
C CYS A 722 4.03 -20.04 6.39
N THR A 723 4.62 -21.19 6.08
CA THR A 723 5.38 -22.00 7.05
C THR A 723 6.87 -21.81 6.89
N THR A 724 7.42 -22.19 5.71
CA THR A 724 8.88 -22.20 5.52
C THR A 724 9.46 -20.79 5.63
N ILE A 725 8.94 -19.82 4.87
CA ILE A 725 9.47 -18.46 4.85
C ILE A 725 9.00 -17.66 6.07
N LEU A 726 7.68 -17.51 6.25
CA LEU A 726 7.16 -16.60 7.25
C LEU A 726 7.48 -17.06 8.69
N ARG A 727 7.29 -18.36 9.00
CA ARG A 727 7.46 -18.85 10.36
C ARG A 727 8.85 -19.41 10.67
N GLU A 728 9.39 -20.30 9.80
CA GLU A 728 10.68 -20.94 10.09
C GLU A 728 11.84 -19.97 9.85
N GLU A 729 11.84 -19.18 8.76
CA GLU A 729 12.95 -18.29 8.45
C GLU A 729 12.85 -16.93 9.18
N TRP A 730 11.66 -16.32 9.23
CA TRP A 730 11.49 -15.00 9.87
C TRP A 730 11.08 -15.06 11.34
N GLY A 731 10.74 -16.24 11.85
CA GLY A 731 10.35 -16.42 13.25
C GLY A 731 8.98 -15.84 13.60
N TYR A 732 8.07 -15.68 12.64
CA TYR A 732 6.75 -15.13 12.90
C TYR A 732 5.90 -16.04 13.79
N THR A 733 5.42 -15.54 14.91
CA THR A 733 4.62 -16.26 15.91
C THR A 733 3.17 -15.80 16.00
N GLY A 734 2.78 -14.79 15.22
CA GLY A 734 1.42 -14.26 15.20
C GLY A 734 0.44 -15.14 14.42
N ASN A 735 -0.80 -14.67 14.33
CA ASN A 735 -1.85 -15.31 13.58
C ASN A 735 -1.77 -14.96 12.09
N VAL A 736 -1.95 -15.95 11.23
CA VAL A 736 -2.11 -15.76 9.78
C VAL A 736 -3.57 -15.98 9.43
N MET A 737 -4.23 -14.96 8.89
CA MET A 737 -5.61 -15.05 8.43
C MET A 737 -5.71 -15.04 6.90
N THR A 738 -6.82 -15.56 6.38
CA THR A 738 -7.14 -15.42 4.96
C THR A 738 -7.63 -14.00 4.66
N ASP A 739 -7.57 -13.61 3.39
CA ASP A 739 -8.50 -12.62 2.87
C ASP A 739 -9.94 -13.17 2.88
N TRP A 740 -10.94 -12.38 2.47
CA TRP A 740 -12.37 -12.71 2.62
C TRP A 740 -12.88 -13.60 1.47
N TRP A 741 -13.73 -14.58 1.81
CA TRP A 741 -14.43 -15.44 0.83
C TRP A 741 -13.51 -16.18 -0.14
N MET A 742 -12.47 -16.79 0.39
CA MET A 742 -11.44 -17.48 -0.39
C MET A 742 -11.97 -18.65 -1.20
N LYS A 743 -11.35 -18.90 -2.36
CA LYS A 743 -11.71 -20.05 -3.20
C LYS A 743 -11.26 -21.37 -2.58
N PRO A 744 -12.13 -22.41 -2.59
CA PRO A 744 -11.76 -23.75 -2.16
C PRO A 744 -10.73 -24.38 -3.14
N SER A 745 -9.85 -25.22 -2.61
CA SER A 745 -8.90 -26.01 -3.39
C SER A 745 -8.54 -27.31 -2.69
N LYS A 746 -7.82 -28.17 -3.39
CA LYS A 746 -7.27 -29.42 -2.83
C LYS A 746 -5.75 -29.42 -2.96
N SER A 747 -5.07 -30.08 -2.00
CA SER A 747 -3.63 -30.23 -2.06
C SER A 747 -3.20 -31.10 -3.24
N PRO A 748 -2.22 -30.68 -4.02
CA PRO A 748 -1.59 -31.55 -5.01
C PRO A 748 -0.84 -32.72 -4.35
N GLU A 749 -0.19 -32.49 -3.22
CA GLU A 749 0.63 -33.48 -2.50
C GLU A 749 -0.22 -34.49 -1.73
N PHE A 750 -1.38 -34.05 -1.20
CA PHE A 750 -2.26 -34.86 -0.35
C PHE A 750 -3.69 -34.82 -0.88
N PRO A 751 -4.10 -35.72 -1.81
CA PRO A 751 -5.40 -35.64 -2.50
C PRO A 751 -6.64 -35.64 -1.58
N ASN A 752 -6.52 -36.20 -0.37
CA ASN A 752 -7.58 -36.18 0.64
C ASN A 752 -7.62 -34.87 1.45
N LEU A 753 -6.61 -34.02 1.33
CA LEU A 753 -6.53 -32.74 2.04
C LEU A 753 -7.05 -31.61 1.15
N ARG A 754 -8.09 -30.95 1.60
CA ARG A 754 -8.76 -29.92 0.83
C ARG A 754 -9.38 -28.84 1.70
N ASP A 755 -9.72 -27.73 1.09
CA ASP A 755 -10.47 -26.61 1.68
C ASP A 755 -9.80 -26.13 3.00
N GLN A 756 -10.53 -25.98 4.10
CA GLN A 756 -9.96 -25.46 5.35
C GLN A 756 -8.89 -26.36 5.98
N ALA A 757 -8.95 -27.68 5.74
CA ALA A 757 -7.89 -28.59 6.19
C ALA A 757 -6.57 -28.33 5.44
N TYR A 758 -6.61 -28.01 4.16
CA TYR A 758 -5.43 -27.66 3.37
C TYR A 758 -4.81 -26.33 3.85
N ARG A 759 -5.65 -25.34 4.15
CA ARG A 759 -5.22 -24.06 4.72
C ARG A 759 -4.50 -24.25 6.06
N ILE A 760 -5.07 -25.03 6.98
CA ILE A 760 -4.49 -25.29 8.31
C ILE A 760 -3.12 -25.99 8.18
N ARG A 761 -2.95 -26.91 7.23
CA ARG A 761 -1.64 -27.54 6.97
C ARG A 761 -0.58 -26.53 6.57
N ALA A 762 -0.93 -25.51 5.80
CA ALA A 762 -0.03 -24.43 5.44
C ALA A 762 0.22 -23.41 6.56
N GLN A 763 -0.37 -23.59 7.75
CA GLN A 763 -0.32 -22.65 8.88
C GLN A 763 -0.92 -21.26 8.56
N VAL A 764 -1.93 -21.23 7.72
CA VAL A 764 -2.87 -20.11 7.66
C VAL A 764 -3.97 -20.42 8.65
N ASP A 765 -3.92 -19.81 9.82
CA ASP A 765 -4.59 -20.28 11.03
C ASP A 765 -6.07 -19.96 11.07
N LEU A 766 -6.48 -18.83 10.47
CA LEU A 766 -7.79 -18.24 10.61
C LEU A 766 -8.47 -18.00 9.27
N LEU A 767 -9.64 -18.64 9.07
CA LEU A 767 -10.52 -18.32 7.94
C LEU A 767 -11.36 -17.08 8.26
N MET A 768 -11.38 -16.08 7.37
CA MET A 768 -12.22 -14.88 7.51
C MET A 768 -13.10 -14.62 6.27
N PRO A 769 -14.35 -14.20 6.49
CA PRO A 769 -15.14 -14.63 7.65
C PRO A 769 -15.33 -16.14 7.61
N GLY A 770 -15.74 -16.74 8.75
CA GLY A 770 -15.81 -18.21 8.88
C GLY A 770 -16.99 -18.89 8.20
N GLY A 771 -17.69 -18.20 7.29
CA GLY A 771 -18.89 -18.70 6.62
C GLY A 771 -18.63 -19.53 5.37
N GLU A 772 -19.56 -20.42 5.06
CA GLU A 772 -19.52 -21.23 3.83
C GLU A 772 -19.60 -20.37 2.56
N ARG A 773 -20.45 -19.33 2.60
CA ARG A 773 -20.67 -18.38 1.48
C ARG A 773 -21.17 -17.05 2.01
N VAL A 774 -21.01 -15.99 1.22
CA VAL A 774 -21.46 -14.63 1.51
C VAL A 774 -22.94 -14.55 1.95
N THR A 775 -23.80 -15.38 1.37
CA THR A 775 -25.27 -15.32 1.60
C THR A 775 -25.81 -16.46 2.45
N ASN A 776 -24.97 -17.34 2.98
CA ASN A 776 -25.42 -18.59 3.57
C ASN A 776 -25.57 -18.53 5.11
N HIS A 777 -24.88 -17.58 5.76
CA HIS A 777 -24.89 -17.39 7.23
C HIS A 777 -24.71 -18.69 8.03
N LYS A 778 -23.87 -19.61 7.53
CA LYS A 778 -23.53 -20.89 8.16
C LYS A 778 -22.03 -21.06 8.25
N PRO A 779 -21.52 -21.74 9.29
CA PRO A 779 -20.09 -22.09 9.38
C PRO A 779 -19.64 -22.89 8.16
N ASP A 780 -18.42 -22.68 7.70
CA ASP A 780 -17.84 -23.44 6.58
C ASP A 780 -17.83 -24.95 6.88
N GLY A 781 -17.35 -25.36 8.03
CA GLY A 781 -17.37 -26.76 8.52
C GLY A 781 -16.54 -27.74 7.68
N THR A 782 -15.74 -27.26 6.71
CA THR A 782 -14.96 -28.15 5.82
C THR A 782 -13.69 -28.69 6.44
N LEU A 783 -13.18 -28.07 7.52
CA LEU A 783 -11.97 -28.51 8.22
C LEU A 783 -12.03 -29.98 8.64
N LEU A 784 -13.12 -30.38 9.25
CA LEU A 784 -13.27 -31.72 9.83
C LEU A 784 -13.61 -32.81 8.80
N LYS A 785 -13.91 -32.45 7.55
CA LYS A 785 -14.27 -33.43 6.52
C LYS A 785 -13.13 -34.39 6.17
N THR A 786 -11.89 -34.00 6.41
CA THR A 786 -10.69 -34.84 6.15
C THR A 786 -10.00 -35.30 7.43
N TYR A 787 -10.55 -34.96 8.60
CA TYR A 787 -10.02 -35.39 9.88
C TYR A 787 -10.13 -36.92 10.04
N GLY A 788 -9.00 -37.55 10.40
CA GLY A 788 -8.92 -38.99 10.56
C GLY A 788 -8.78 -39.78 9.24
N LEU A 789 -8.77 -39.12 8.08
CA LEU A 789 -8.48 -39.79 6.82
C LEU A 789 -6.97 -39.92 6.60
N PRO A 790 -6.50 -40.96 5.88
CA PRO A 790 -5.10 -41.07 5.50
C PRO A 790 -4.61 -39.85 4.72
N GLY A 791 -3.54 -39.20 5.18
CA GLY A 791 -3.02 -37.96 4.59
C GLY A 791 -3.90 -36.71 4.84
N GLY A 792 -5.02 -36.86 5.56
CA GLY A 792 -5.91 -35.76 5.97
C GLY A 792 -5.32 -34.92 7.10
N ILE A 793 -6.13 -34.00 7.63
CA ILE A 793 -5.71 -33.12 8.72
C ILE A 793 -5.55 -33.89 10.04
N THR A 794 -4.53 -33.57 10.83
CA THR A 794 -4.26 -34.17 12.13
C THR A 794 -4.75 -33.30 13.28
N LEU A 795 -4.96 -33.88 14.46
CA LEU A 795 -5.30 -33.13 15.67
C LEU A 795 -4.23 -32.11 16.01
N GLY A 796 -2.95 -32.49 15.92
CA GLY A 796 -1.83 -31.58 16.22
C GLY A 796 -1.82 -30.33 15.34
N GLU A 797 -2.13 -30.48 14.06
CA GLU A 797 -2.23 -29.33 13.13
C GLU A 797 -3.38 -28.39 13.51
N ILE A 798 -4.56 -28.93 13.88
CA ILE A 798 -5.71 -28.11 14.31
C ILE A 798 -5.37 -27.39 15.62
N GLN A 799 -4.78 -28.09 16.59
CA GLN A 799 -4.36 -27.52 17.88
C GLN A 799 -3.30 -26.44 17.70
N ARG A 800 -2.33 -26.63 16.80
CA ARG A 800 -1.31 -25.64 16.49
C ARG A 800 -1.93 -24.34 15.97
N SER A 801 -2.83 -24.43 15.00
CA SER A 801 -3.50 -23.24 14.47
C SER A 801 -4.43 -22.59 15.50
N ALA A 802 -5.15 -23.36 16.30
CA ALA A 802 -5.94 -22.82 17.41
C ALA A 802 -5.06 -22.07 18.43
N LYS A 803 -3.86 -22.58 18.74
CA LYS A 803 -2.89 -21.88 19.61
C LYS A 803 -2.43 -20.56 19.01
N ASN A 804 -2.12 -20.52 17.71
CA ASN A 804 -1.70 -19.29 17.04
C ASN A 804 -2.81 -18.21 17.08
N VAL A 805 -4.06 -18.60 16.84
CA VAL A 805 -5.21 -17.69 16.98
C VAL A 805 -5.37 -17.21 18.42
N LEU A 806 -5.35 -18.14 19.40
CA LEU A 806 -5.50 -17.80 20.81
C LEU A 806 -4.34 -16.94 21.32
N THR A 807 -3.12 -17.12 20.82
CA THR A 807 -1.98 -16.24 21.11
C THR A 807 -2.24 -14.82 20.62
N SER A 808 -2.83 -14.65 19.43
CA SER A 808 -3.28 -13.33 18.96
C SER A 808 -4.32 -12.73 19.90
N VAL A 809 -5.31 -13.51 20.35
CA VAL A 809 -6.34 -13.06 21.31
C VAL A 809 -5.71 -12.61 22.64
N LEU A 810 -4.71 -13.36 23.15
CA LEU A 810 -3.98 -13.00 24.38
C LEU A 810 -3.23 -11.67 24.26
N ASN A 811 -2.63 -11.43 23.09
CA ASN A 811 -1.79 -10.26 22.84
C ASN A 811 -2.58 -8.98 22.49
N ILE A 812 -3.87 -9.08 22.25
CA ILE A 812 -4.74 -7.92 22.00
C ILE A 812 -5.36 -7.49 23.34
N LYS A 813 -5.03 -6.26 23.73
CA LYS A 813 -5.60 -5.67 24.95
C LYS A 813 -6.98 -5.08 24.62
N LYS A 814 -8.03 -5.74 25.10
CA LYS A 814 -9.37 -5.18 25.10
C LYS A 814 -9.56 -4.16 26.20
N ASN A 815 -10.41 -3.18 25.93
CA ASN A 815 -10.89 -2.30 26.99
C ASN A 815 -11.61 -3.14 28.05
N GLU A 816 -11.18 -3.07 29.29
CA GLU A 816 -12.04 -3.43 30.41
C GLU A 816 -13.21 -2.41 30.41
N LYS A 817 -14.42 -2.91 30.17
CA LYS A 817 -15.64 -2.09 30.21
C LYS A 817 -15.98 -1.73 31.63
#